data_291f40b009d2a56b129ab8e1820c8151
#
_entry.id   291f40b009d2a56b129ab8e1820c8151
#
_cell.length_a   1.000
_cell.length_b   1.000
_cell.length_c   1.000
_cell.angle_alpha   90.00
_cell.angle_beta   90.00
_cell.angle_gamma   90.00
#
_symmetry.space_group_name_H-M   'P 1'
#
loop_
_entity.id
_entity.type
_entity.pdbx_description
1 polymer ?
#
loop_
_entity_poly.entity_id
_entity_poly.type
_entity_poly.pdbx_seq_one_letter_code
_entity_poly.pdbx_strand_id
1 'polypeptide(L)'
;MVQAQTSGSATTFGAASTAQQNTSETPDDACWETVNRVVYPLHDADQTMPLYAVNWHPAYFDPSVFDERENLYSANPNGMTRSELARLIAQGRRTASEEPHGFAVDSRNTVTLAAGTHLSCCTYFNAFPAGYWRYWTRVSNVRFSAWTSGKGTVTVFRSTARGLAAPVQSFSIDTKHGDGGTQRVEALLSLKGMLDGGFYWFDARADEDASLTVGGAVWQVPACDRRTPQPGTVSVAITTFNRPSYCLDQLRAIAGEPELRVRLDTVYCTDQGTDLVCNQDGFAAAADDLGGQLTYLQQANLGGSGGFSRGMFETVKAGRSDYTLLLDDDAISEPESILRAVQFADYAARPVLVGGGMFHIDHRTVLHVQGERFDPRSMWMYPSRGAEFNHDFRSEPLSDSPALHSVKFSDFNGWWFCLIPTETMRAIGLGLPAFIKFDDIEYGVRAKKHGFPTVSLPGVAVWHMGWHDKDPARSWEEYFQVRNRWVCALLHYPNAGKASVFRMLYEEANLGLRMLYSGMALSQMALADVLKGPAYFVDSLPSKLGEVRKARSGFADSTTFTSPLDLPEPGDHAERDWAPQSARDVTKQGMKAVFAALRSRVDGSKDEAPQVAVPARFSIWPSFIGVRSALVTSADGDSVAWFRRDSKLYRRNMRVCFGLACKLARNWKRLSREYHEYGVASMDTWEHIFKEAE
;
A
#
# COMPACT_ATOMS: atom_id res chain seq x y z
N MET A 1 40.57 47.68 -21.05
CA MET A 1 40.86 48.30 -22.34
C MET A 1 40.11 47.48 -23.37
N VAL A 2 39.08 47.94 -24.10
CA VAL A 2 38.79 49.19 -24.78
C VAL A 2 37.27 49.40 -24.74
N GLN A 3 36.89 50.66 -24.59
CA GLN A 3 35.55 51.28 -24.58
C GLN A 3 34.73 51.02 -25.86
N ALA A 4 33.43 50.78 -25.67
CA ALA A 4 32.29 51.70 -25.92
C ALA A 4 32.22 52.42 -27.29
N GLN A 5 31.11 52.26 -27.96
CA GLN A 5 30.33 53.41 -28.43
C GLN A 5 28.89 53.02 -28.83
N THR A 6 28.00 53.81 -28.33
CA THR A 6 26.55 53.88 -28.56
C THR A 6 26.19 54.47 -29.91
N SER A 7 25.13 53.97 -30.55
CA SER A 7 24.24 54.86 -31.33
C SER A 7 22.83 54.25 -31.39
N GLY A 8 21.83 54.99 -30.91
CA GLY A 8 20.44 54.62 -30.95
C GLY A 8 19.81 54.86 -32.31
N SER A 9 18.75 54.12 -32.55
CA SER A 9 17.61 54.61 -33.39
C SER A 9 16.32 53.96 -32.88
N ALA A 10 15.43 54.79 -32.44
CA ALA A 10 14.05 54.44 -32.10
C ALA A 10 13.29 54.15 -33.41
N THR A 11 12.69 52.98 -33.46
CA THR A 11 11.68 52.68 -34.47
C THR A 11 10.41 52.22 -33.74
N THR A 12 9.43 53.08 -33.77
CA THR A 12 8.04 52.84 -33.41
C THR A 12 7.46 51.74 -34.28
N PHE A 13 7.02 50.64 -33.64
CA PHE A 13 6.15 49.68 -34.32
C PHE A 13 4.73 49.83 -33.82
N GLY A 14 3.86 50.11 -34.77
CA GLY A 14 2.45 50.24 -34.59
C GLY A 14 1.78 48.92 -34.24
N ALA A 15 0.76 49.04 -33.41
CA ALA A 15 -0.14 47.96 -33.07
C ALA A 15 -0.92 47.51 -34.32
N ALA A 16 -0.71 46.22 -34.70
CA ALA A 16 -1.65 45.51 -35.55
C ALA A 16 -2.24 44.38 -34.76
N SER A 17 -3.46 44.60 -34.29
CA SER A 17 -4.36 43.60 -33.74
C SER A 17 -4.73 42.62 -34.86
N THR A 18 -4.21 41.38 -34.76
CA THR A 18 -4.84 40.23 -35.41
C THR A 18 -5.14 39.21 -34.31
N ALA A 19 -6.38 39.31 -33.81
CA ALA A 19 -7.01 38.23 -33.07
C ALA A 19 -7.16 37.03 -34.00
N GLN A 20 -6.21 36.09 -33.94
CA GLN A 20 -6.47 34.73 -34.39
C GLN A 20 -7.41 34.09 -33.37
N GLN A 21 -8.69 34.04 -33.71
CA GLN A 21 -9.65 33.11 -33.12
C GLN A 21 -9.14 31.68 -33.40
N ASN A 22 -8.46 31.07 -32.43
CA ASN A 22 -8.36 29.64 -32.37
C ASN A 22 -9.76 29.11 -31.98
N THR A 23 -10.58 28.82 -32.99
CA THR A 23 -11.72 27.92 -32.85
C THR A 23 -11.15 26.51 -32.62
N SER A 24 -10.88 26.17 -31.35
CA SER A 24 -10.77 24.77 -30.96
C SER A 24 -12.20 24.22 -31.04
N GLU A 25 -12.47 23.40 -32.05
CA GLU A 25 -13.65 22.55 -32.10
C GLU A 25 -13.69 21.77 -30.77
N THR A 26 -14.77 21.95 -30.00
CA THR A 26 -15.07 21.12 -28.84
C THR A 26 -15.33 19.71 -29.37
N PRO A 27 -14.57 18.68 -28.95
CA PRO A 27 -14.86 17.32 -29.36
C PRO A 27 -16.28 16.96 -28.94
N ASP A 28 -17.02 16.33 -29.83
CA ASP A 28 -18.36 15.84 -29.63
C ASP A 28 -18.42 14.97 -28.34
N ASP A 29 -19.52 14.98 -27.58
CA ASP A 29 -19.67 14.24 -26.30
C ASP A 29 -19.41 12.74 -26.42
N ALA A 30 -19.61 12.17 -27.60
CA ALA A 30 -19.31 10.78 -27.95
C ALA A 30 -17.80 10.41 -27.81
N CYS A 31 -16.90 11.40 -27.75
CA CYS A 31 -15.44 11.18 -27.70
C CYS A 31 -14.85 11.15 -26.30
N TRP A 32 -15.62 11.33 -25.23
CA TRP A 32 -15.13 11.38 -23.84
C TRP A 32 -15.49 10.14 -23.04
N GLU A 33 -14.53 9.60 -22.33
CA GLU A 33 -14.70 8.43 -21.45
C GLU A 33 -14.49 8.81 -20.00
N THR A 34 -15.40 8.40 -19.12
CA THR A 34 -15.27 8.58 -17.67
C THR A 34 -14.19 7.68 -17.13
N VAL A 35 -13.19 8.26 -16.46
CA VAL A 35 -12.05 7.54 -15.88
C VAL A 35 -11.94 7.66 -14.37
N ASN A 36 -12.72 8.56 -13.77
CA ASN A 36 -12.82 8.70 -12.33
C ASN A 36 -14.17 9.35 -12.00
N ARG A 37 -15.04 8.62 -11.34
CA ARG A 37 -16.29 9.13 -10.79
C ARG A 37 -15.99 9.75 -9.43
N VAL A 38 -16.65 10.85 -9.11
CA VAL A 38 -16.67 11.38 -7.74
C VAL A 38 -17.73 10.60 -6.98
N VAL A 39 -17.31 9.94 -5.92
CA VAL A 39 -18.14 9.03 -5.15
C VAL A 39 -18.07 9.35 -3.66
N TYR A 40 -19.08 8.89 -2.91
CA TYR A 40 -19.14 9.03 -1.45
C TYR A 40 -19.12 7.66 -0.79
N PRO A 41 -18.86 7.54 0.52
CA PRO A 41 -18.65 6.25 1.18
C PRO A 41 -19.81 5.27 0.99
N LEU A 42 -19.49 3.99 0.74
CA LEU A 42 -20.47 2.88 0.79
C LEU A 42 -20.63 2.35 2.22
N HIS A 43 -19.54 2.36 3.00
CA HIS A 43 -19.47 1.77 4.33
C HIS A 43 -18.83 2.75 5.31
N ASP A 44 -19.28 2.72 6.58
CA ASP A 44 -18.67 3.46 7.70
C ASP A 44 -18.38 4.94 7.38
N ALA A 45 -19.37 5.63 6.83
CA ALA A 45 -19.28 7.03 6.39
C ALA A 45 -18.66 7.94 7.47
N ASP A 46 -19.02 7.74 8.75
CA ASP A 46 -18.50 8.53 9.88
C ASP A 46 -16.98 8.41 10.03
N GLN A 47 -16.41 7.29 9.65
CA GLN A 47 -14.96 7.05 9.73
C GLN A 47 -14.22 7.39 8.44
N THR A 48 -14.83 7.15 7.28
CA THR A 48 -14.17 7.21 5.97
C THR A 48 -14.43 8.50 5.20
N MET A 49 -15.41 9.32 5.60
CA MET A 49 -15.77 10.57 4.90
C MET A 49 -14.56 11.47 4.57
N PRO A 50 -13.55 11.64 5.45
CA PRO A 50 -12.39 12.48 5.13
C PRO A 50 -11.59 12.04 3.90
N LEU A 51 -11.77 10.80 3.45
CA LEU A 51 -11.14 10.28 2.22
C LEU A 51 -11.91 10.63 0.95
N TYR A 52 -13.18 11.11 1.08
CA TYR A 52 -14.06 11.43 -0.04
C TYR A 52 -14.43 12.91 -0.10
N ALA A 53 -14.74 13.52 1.03
CA ALA A 53 -15.10 14.92 1.12
C ALA A 53 -14.76 15.49 2.49
N VAL A 54 -14.38 16.76 2.53
CA VAL A 54 -14.13 17.50 3.77
C VAL A 54 -14.92 18.78 3.80
N ASN A 55 -15.44 19.14 4.99
CA ASN A 55 -16.08 20.42 5.20
C ASN A 55 -15.00 21.47 5.40
N TRP A 56 -14.97 22.47 4.53
CA TRP A 56 -14.11 23.64 4.66
C TRP A 56 -14.86 24.75 5.39
N HIS A 57 -14.73 24.83 6.70
CA HIS A 57 -15.30 25.94 7.45
C HIS A 57 -14.22 27.00 7.69
N PRO A 58 -14.51 28.32 7.45
CA PRO A 58 -13.56 29.39 7.79
C PRO A 58 -13.15 29.40 9.27
N ALA A 59 -13.98 28.86 10.17
CA ALA A 59 -13.68 28.66 11.58
C ALA A 59 -12.60 27.58 11.88
N TYR A 60 -12.19 26.80 10.88
CA TYR A 60 -11.01 25.94 11.01
C TYR A 60 -9.70 26.72 11.07
N PHE A 61 -9.71 27.98 10.67
CA PHE A 61 -8.73 28.96 11.04
C PHE A 61 -9.27 29.75 12.23
N ASP A 62 -9.30 29.16 13.41
CA ASP A 62 -9.41 29.93 14.64
C ASP A 62 -8.13 30.76 14.79
N PRO A 63 -8.21 32.10 14.66
CA PRO A 63 -7.04 32.94 14.85
C PRO A 63 -6.39 32.77 16.23
N SER A 64 -7.17 32.38 17.25
CA SER A 64 -6.66 32.14 18.59
C SER A 64 -5.73 30.90 18.64
N VAL A 65 -6.00 29.88 17.83
CA VAL A 65 -5.10 28.70 17.69
C VAL A 65 -3.82 29.09 16.92
N PHE A 66 -3.89 30.06 16.03
CA PHE A 66 -2.73 30.60 15.33
C PHE A 66 -1.87 31.47 16.24
N ASP A 67 -2.48 32.30 17.09
CA ASP A 67 -1.79 33.10 18.10
C ASP A 67 -1.14 32.25 19.19
N GLU A 68 -1.78 31.17 19.61
CA GLU A 68 -1.17 30.17 20.50
C GLU A 68 -0.01 29.43 19.80
N ARG A 69 -0.07 29.23 18.50
CA ARG A 69 1.02 28.61 17.70
C ARG A 69 2.22 29.54 17.52
N GLU A 70 2.01 30.81 17.26
CA GLU A 70 3.08 31.82 17.24
C GLU A 70 3.73 31.93 18.64
N ASN A 71 2.94 31.90 19.69
CA ASN A 71 3.42 31.91 21.05
C ASN A 71 4.17 30.61 21.42
N LEU A 72 3.71 29.43 20.98
CA LEU A 72 4.40 28.15 21.18
C LEU A 72 5.71 28.08 20.35
N TYR A 73 5.70 28.61 19.13
CA TYR A 73 6.88 28.65 18.27
C TYR A 73 7.92 29.67 18.79
N SER A 74 7.45 30.81 19.29
CA SER A 74 8.32 31.85 19.90
C SER A 74 8.81 31.47 21.31
N ALA A 75 8.02 30.68 22.05
CA ALA A 75 8.38 30.27 23.42
C ALA A 75 9.39 29.11 23.45
N ASN A 76 9.45 28.27 22.46
CA ASN A 76 10.42 27.15 22.40
C ASN A 76 10.75 26.68 20.98
N PRO A 77 11.44 27.50 20.17
CA PRO A 77 11.75 27.18 18.77
C PRO A 77 12.65 25.94 18.59
N ASN A 78 13.30 25.47 19.65
CA ASN A 78 14.24 24.34 19.62
C ASN A 78 13.76 23.09 20.39
N GLY A 79 12.57 23.11 20.98
CA GLY A 79 12.11 22.07 21.91
C GLY A 79 11.05 21.12 21.37
N MET A 80 10.32 21.49 20.33
CA MET A 80 9.31 20.61 19.73
C MET A 80 9.84 19.91 18.48
N THR A 81 9.65 18.61 18.43
CA THR A 81 9.84 17.84 17.20
C THR A 81 8.70 18.15 16.21
N ARG A 82 8.95 17.99 14.91
CA ARG A 82 7.90 18.08 13.88
C ARG A 82 6.68 17.21 14.20
N SER A 83 6.91 16.05 14.81
CA SER A 83 5.85 15.12 15.21
C SER A 83 5.00 15.64 16.36
N GLU A 84 5.58 16.36 17.32
CA GLU A 84 4.85 17.00 18.42
C GLU A 84 4.03 18.18 17.93
N LEU A 85 4.59 18.98 17.01
CA LEU A 85 3.85 20.07 16.36
C LEU A 85 2.68 19.55 15.52
N ALA A 86 2.91 18.51 14.70
CA ALA A 86 1.86 17.85 13.93
C ALA A 86 0.77 17.27 14.84
N ARG A 87 1.14 16.68 15.97
CA ARG A 87 0.20 16.13 16.96
C ARG A 87 -0.66 17.21 17.63
N LEU A 88 -0.08 18.36 17.97
CA LEU A 88 -0.80 19.51 18.54
C LEU A 88 -1.74 20.14 17.51
N ILE A 89 -1.29 20.24 16.25
CA ILE A 89 -2.12 20.66 15.12
C ILE A 89 -3.31 19.71 14.94
N ALA A 90 -3.05 18.41 14.99
CA ALA A 90 -4.08 17.38 14.90
C ALA A 90 -5.07 17.41 16.08
N GLN A 91 -4.59 17.68 17.30
CA GLN A 91 -5.43 17.80 18.48
C GLN A 91 -6.34 19.05 18.42
N GLY A 92 -5.81 20.19 17.95
CA GLY A 92 -6.63 21.40 17.71
C GLY A 92 -7.68 21.20 16.58
N ARG A 93 -7.39 20.35 15.59
CA ARG A 93 -8.31 20.02 14.52
C ARG A 93 -9.38 18.99 14.94
N ARG A 94 -9.09 18.08 15.89
CA ARG A 94 -10.06 17.09 16.39
C ARG A 94 -11.29 17.73 17.05
N THR A 95 -11.12 18.85 17.73
CA THR A 95 -12.24 19.57 18.33
C THR A 95 -13.16 20.23 17.30
N ALA A 96 -12.68 20.49 16.10
CA ALA A 96 -13.47 21.06 15.01
C ALA A 96 -14.17 20.02 14.12
N SER A 97 -13.72 18.75 14.13
CA SER A 97 -14.30 17.65 13.33
C SER A 97 -15.51 16.96 13.97
N GLU A 98 -15.90 17.36 15.20
CA GLU A 98 -17.07 16.83 15.91
C GLU A 98 -18.35 17.63 15.59
N GLU A 99 -18.27 18.75 14.86
CA GLU A 99 -19.45 19.44 14.37
C GLU A 99 -20.10 18.68 13.20
N PRO A 100 -21.44 18.60 13.14
CA PRO A 100 -22.12 17.91 12.06
C PRO A 100 -21.69 18.53 10.72
N HIS A 101 -21.33 17.65 9.78
CA HIS A 101 -21.00 18.07 8.41
C HIS A 101 -22.17 18.90 7.89
N GLY A 102 -21.94 20.13 7.46
CA GLY A 102 -22.98 20.99 6.89
C GLY A 102 -23.51 20.49 5.54
N PHE A 103 -23.23 19.23 5.18
CA PHE A 103 -23.70 18.57 3.98
C PHE A 103 -24.24 17.17 4.28
N ALA A 104 -25.16 16.69 3.44
CA ALA A 104 -25.73 15.35 3.47
C ALA A 104 -25.38 14.60 2.18
N VAL A 105 -25.00 13.35 2.31
CA VAL A 105 -24.80 12.44 1.18
C VAL A 105 -26.14 11.81 0.82
N ASP A 106 -26.72 12.22 -0.32
CA ASP A 106 -28.04 11.78 -0.76
C ASP A 106 -27.98 10.42 -1.46
N SER A 107 -26.88 10.16 -2.13
CA SER A 107 -26.60 8.90 -2.82
C SER A 107 -25.08 8.71 -3.02
N ARG A 108 -24.71 7.56 -3.60
CA ARG A 108 -23.32 7.23 -3.93
C ARG A 108 -22.55 8.34 -4.68
N ASN A 109 -23.27 9.16 -5.46
CA ASN A 109 -22.67 10.18 -6.34
C ASN A 109 -23.32 11.56 -6.21
N THR A 110 -24.10 11.82 -5.16
CA THR A 110 -24.84 13.07 -4.96
C THR A 110 -24.72 13.54 -3.52
N VAL A 111 -24.45 14.82 -3.35
CA VAL A 111 -24.34 15.50 -2.06
C VAL A 111 -25.13 16.81 -2.07
N THR A 112 -25.81 17.11 -0.98
CA THR A 112 -26.50 18.39 -0.77
C THR A 112 -25.87 19.15 0.40
N LEU A 113 -25.43 20.37 0.11
CA LEU A 113 -24.87 21.32 1.05
C LEU A 113 -25.96 22.19 1.64
N ALA A 114 -25.98 22.33 2.97
CA ALA A 114 -26.80 23.33 3.64
C ALA A 114 -26.28 24.75 3.33
N ALA A 115 -27.14 25.75 3.57
CA ALA A 115 -26.81 27.16 3.40
C ALA A 115 -25.49 27.51 4.10
N GLY A 116 -24.63 28.26 3.42
CA GLY A 116 -23.30 28.72 3.91
C GLY A 116 -22.23 27.62 3.98
N THR A 117 -22.53 26.37 3.64
CA THR A 117 -21.57 25.25 3.72
C THR A 117 -20.58 25.27 2.56
N HIS A 118 -19.33 24.91 2.86
CA HIS A 118 -18.26 24.75 1.89
C HIS A 118 -17.71 23.31 1.94
N LEU A 119 -17.85 22.56 0.87
CA LEU A 119 -17.34 21.20 0.69
C LEU A 119 -16.14 21.21 -0.25
N SER A 120 -15.06 20.50 0.12
CA SER A 120 -13.91 20.28 -0.76
C SER A 120 -13.75 18.79 -1.08
N CYS A 121 -13.51 18.50 -2.35
CA CYS A 121 -13.12 17.19 -2.88
C CYS A 121 -11.59 17.07 -3.07
N CYS A 122 -10.77 17.88 -2.39
CA CYS A 122 -9.32 17.70 -2.28
C CYS A 122 -9.00 16.56 -1.33
N THR A 123 -9.34 15.35 -1.71
CA THR A 123 -9.32 14.15 -0.87
C THR A 123 -8.71 12.97 -1.61
N TYR A 124 -8.38 11.89 -0.88
CA TYR A 124 -7.71 10.75 -1.47
C TYR A 124 -8.46 10.13 -2.66
N PHE A 125 -9.79 9.89 -2.51
CA PHE A 125 -10.56 9.26 -3.58
C PHE A 125 -11.05 10.24 -4.66
N ASN A 126 -11.41 11.47 -4.31
CA ASN A 126 -12.12 12.35 -5.25
C ASN A 126 -11.24 13.40 -5.97
N ALA A 127 -10.01 13.60 -5.52
CA ALA A 127 -9.05 14.38 -6.29
C ALA A 127 -8.49 13.58 -7.47
N PHE A 128 -8.57 14.13 -8.68
CA PHE A 128 -8.05 13.50 -9.89
C PHE A 128 -6.52 13.59 -9.92
N PRO A 129 -5.78 12.47 -10.00
CA PRO A 129 -4.31 12.44 -9.90
C PRO A 129 -3.64 12.87 -11.22
N ALA A 130 -3.82 14.15 -11.58
CA ALA A 130 -3.44 14.73 -12.85
C ALA A 130 -1.96 14.50 -13.22
N GLY A 131 -1.06 14.55 -12.23
CA GLY A 131 0.36 14.29 -12.43
C GLY A 131 0.64 12.85 -12.87
N TYR A 132 -0.06 11.87 -12.29
CA TYR A 132 0.08 10.47 -12.70
C TYR A 132 -0.45 10.25 -14.12
N TRP A 133 -1.61 10.79 -14.46
CA TRP A 133 -2.15 10.74 -15.81
C TRP A 133 -1.21 11.41 -16.82
N ARG A 134 -0.66 12.57 -16.49
CA ARG A 134 0.30 13.26 -17.37
C ARG A 134 1.60 12.49 -17.58
N TYR A 135 2.10 11.82 -16.54
CA TYR A 135 3.39 11.14 -16.61
C TYR A 135 3.31 9.78 -17.31
N TRP A 136 2.24 9.02 -17.06
CA TRP A 136 2.14 7.63 -17.49
C TRP A 136 1.29 7.40 -18.73
N THR A 137 0.50 8.38 -19.16
CA THR A 137 -0.41 8.26 -20.31
C THR A 137 -0.04 9.24 -21.43
N ARG A 138 -0.75 9.16 -22.55
CA ARG A 138 -0.68 10.15 -23.63
C ARG A 138 -1.72 11.25 -23.52
N VAL A 139 -2.57 11.16 -22.51
CA VAL A 139 -3.65 12.14 -22.28
C VAL A 139 -3.06 13.52 -22.00
N SER A 140 -3.54 14.52 -22.71
CA SER A 140 -3.11 15.90 -22.59
C SER A 140 -4.14 16.82 -21.93
N ASN A 141 -5.41 16.43 -21.95
CA ASN A 141 -6.53 17.18 -21.38
C ASN A 141 -7.46 16.26 -20.60
N VAL A 142 -8.07 16.78 -19.54
CA VAL A 142 -9.13 16.13 -18.78
C VAL A 142 -10.34 17.06 -18.70
N ARG A 143 -11.55 16.50 -18.78
CA ARG A 143 -12.80 17.23 -18.61
C ARG A 143 -13.41 16.89 -17.26
N PHE A 144 -13.72 17.90 -16.47
CA PHE A 144 -14.59 17.81 -15.32
C PHE A 144 -16.02 18.06 -15.75
N SER A 145 -16.99 17.30 -15.30
CA SER A 145 -18.41 17.53 -15.52
C SER A 145 -19.22 17.15 -14.29
N ALA A 146 -20.23 17.95 -13.95
CA ALA A 146 -21.17 17.66 -12.86
C ALA A 146 -22.54 18.30 -13.12
N TRP A 147 -23.58 17.76 -12.48
CA TRP A 147 -24.90 18.38 -12.40
C TRP A 147 -25.06 19.09 -11.06
N THR A 148 -25.66 20.26 -11.10
CA THR A 148 -25.89 21.09 -9.92
C THR A 148 -27.33 21.58 -9.87
N SER A 149 -27.86 21.77 -8.64
CA SER A 149 -29.17 22.38 -8.40
C SER A 149 -29.11 23.21 -7.12
N GLY A 150 -29.86 24.32 -7.06
CA GLY A 150 -29.83 25.25 -5.94
C GLY A 150 -29.09 26.54 -6.25
N LYS A 151 -28.39 27.10 -5.25
CA LYS A 151 -27.66 28.35 -5.40
C LYS A 151 -26.30 28.31 -4.70
N GLY A 152 -25.26 28.75 -5.41
CA GLY A 152 -23.90 28.78 -4.88
C GLY A 152 -22.83 28.81 -5.95
N THR A 153 -21.66 28.25 -5.64
CA THR A 153 -20.50 28.27 -6.54
C THR A 153 -19.82 26.89 -6.53
N VAL A 154 -19.45 26.41 -7.73
CA VAL A 154 -18.55 25.28 -7.91
C VAL A 154 -17.25 25.79 -8.50
N THR A 155 -16.13 25.53 -7.85
CA THR A 155 -14.80 25.98 -8.30
C THR A 155 -13.88 24.79 -8.49
N VAL A 156 -13.32 24.67 -9.69
CA VAL A 156 -12.28 23.67 -9.98
C VAL A 156 -10.92 24.25 -9.61
N PHE A 157 -10.17 23.46 -8.84
CA PHE A 157 -8.81 23.78 -8.40
C PHE A 157 -7.78 22.87 -9.06
N ARG A 158 -6.55 23.31 -9.06
CA ARG A 158 -5.37 22.48 -9.33
C ARG A 158 -4.32 22.65 -8.25
N SER A 159 -3.51 21.64 -8.05
CA SER A 159 -2.26 21.79 -7.31
C SER A 159 -1.04 21.63 -8.21
N THR A 160 0.12 22.02 -7.68
CA THR A 160 1.44 21.67 -8.20
C THR A 160 1.98 20.44 -7.49
N ALA A 161 3.09 19.87 -7.95
CA ALA A 161 3.83 18.80 -7.25
C ALA A 161 4.32 19.19 -5.83
N ARG A 162 4.22 20.47 -5.47
CA ARG A 162 4.57 21.01 -4.14
C ARG A 162 3.34 21.25 -3.25
N GLY A 163 2.15 20.81 -3.69
CA GLY A 163 0.91 21.04 -2.96
C GLY A 163 0.36 22.47 -3.03
N LEU A 164 0.94 23.36 -3.85
CA LEU A 164 0.41 24.72 -3.99
C LEU A 164 -0.86 24.70 -4.82
N ALA A 165 -1.98 25.04 -4.20
CA ALA A 165 -3.30 25.06 -4.81
C ALA A 165 -3.60 26.42 -5.47
N ALA A 166 -4.33 26.38 -6.58
CA ALA A 166 -4.87 27.57 -7.25
C ALA A 166 -6.21 27.25 -7.92
N PRO A 167 -7.20 28.17 -7.88
CA PRO A 167 -8.44 28.05 -8.65
C PRO A 167 -8.13 28.11 -10.15
N VAL A 168 -8.86 27.33 -10.93
CA VAL A 168 -8.72 27.26 -12.38
C VAL A 168 -9.95 27.84 -13.07
N GLN A 169 -11.14 27.43 -12.61
CA GLN A 169 -12.41 27.85 -13.18
C GLN A 169 -13.51 27.80 -12.11
N SER A 170 -14.37 28.81 -12.07
CA SER A 170 -15.50 28.89 -11.16
C SER A 170 -16.81 29.05 -11.94
N PHE A 171 -17.85 28.42 -11.43
CA PHE A 171 -19.19 28.42 -11.97
C PHE A 171 -20.15 28.96 -10.92
N SER A 172 -20.90 30.00 -11.25
CA SER A 172 -22.02 30.48 -10.44
C SER A 172 -23.25 29.62 -10.76
N ILE A 173 -23.88 29.12 -9.73
CA ILE A 173 -25.08 28.29 -9.81
C ILE A 173 -26.23 29.09 -9.26
N ASP A 174 -27.30 29.24 -10.07
CA ASP A 174 -28.56 29.87 -9.66
C ASP A 174 -29.70 29.18 -10.41
N THR A 175 -30.17 28.05 -9.88
CA THR A 175 -31.31 27.32 -10.43
C THR A 175 -32.54 27.66 -9.60
N LYS A 176 -33.64 28.03 -10.24
CA LYS A 176 -34.87 28.34 -9.51
C LYS A 176 -35.38 27.13 -8.77
N HIS A 177 -35.52 27.26 -7.46
CA HIS A 177 -36.16 26.24 -6.61
C HIS A 177 -37.62 26.08 -7.06
N GLY A 178 -38.00 24.86 -7.50
CA GLY A 178 -39.37 24.51 -7.86
C GLY A 178 -39.58 24.10 -9.33
N ASP A 179 -38.72 24.44 -10.25
CA ASP A 179 -38.86 24.10 -11.69
C ASP A 179 -38.10 22.84 -12.10
N GLY A 180 -37.53 22.06 -11.12
CA GLY A 180 -36.67 20.91 -11.44
C GLY A 180 -35.42 21.29 -12.25
N GLY A 181 -35.05 22.58 -12.26
CA GLY A 181 -33.92 23.12 -13.03
C GLY A 181 -32.58 22.55 -12.48
N THR A 182 -31.86 21.90 -13.33
CA THR A 182 -30.46 21.49 -13.08
C THR A 182 -29.54 22.27 -14.03
N GLN A 183 -28.37 22.65 -13.54
CA GLN A 183 -27.32 23.26 -14.35
C GLN A 183 -26.16 22.29 -14.49
N ARG A 184 -25.72 22.04 -15.73
CA ARG A 184 -24.50 21.30 -15.98
C ARG A 184 -23.30 22.23 -15.92
N VAL A 185 -22.27 21.85 -15.19
CA VAL A 185 -20.98 22.54 -15.17
C VAL A 185 -19.94 21.68 -15.85
N GLU A 186 -19.10 22.29 -16.69
CA GLU A 186 -18.03 21.60 -17.42
C GLU A 186 -16.77 22.45 -17.48
N ALA A 187 -15.62 21.83 -17.20
CA ALA A 187 -14.31 22.47 -17.31
C ALA A 187 -13.37 21.59 -18.13
N LEU A 188 -12.80 22.12 -19.20
CA LEU A 188 -11.73 21.48 -19.96
C LEU A 188 -10.38 21.94 -19.41
N LEU A 189 -9.58 21.00 -18.92
CA LEU A 189 -8.39 21.25 -18.13
C LEU A 189 -7.16 20.61 -18.78
N SER A 190 -6.09 21.37 -18.88
CA SER A 190 -4.85 20.89 -19.49
C SER A 190 -3.93 20.21 -18.47
N LEU A 191 -3.44 19.02 -18.79
CA LEU A 191 -2.42 18.32 -17.98
C LEU A 191 -1.00 18.87 -18.22
N LYS A 192 -0.83 19.87 -19.08
CA LYS A 192 0.45 20.54 -19.32
C LYS A 192 0.99 21.14 -18.02
N GLY A 193 2.26 20.87 -17.70
CA GLY A 193 2.89 21.38 -16.48
C GLY A 193 2.71 20.48 -15.25
N MET A 194 2.12 19.27 -15.40
CA MET A 194 1.88 18.31 -14.31
C MET A 194 2.81 17.09 -14.33
N LEU A 195 3.97 17.16 -15.00
CA LEU A 195 4.90 16.02 -15.12
C LEU A 195 5.47 15.53 -13.76
N ASP A 196 5.69 16.45 -12.83
CA ASP A 196 6.25 16.10 -11.51
C ASP A 196 5.17 15.77 -10.49
N GLY A 197 3.88 16.03 -10.79
CA GLY A 197 2.75 15.81 -9.90
C GLY A 197 1.69 16.89 -10.02
N GLY A 198 0.75 16.85 -9.11
CA GLY A 198 -0.42 17.71 -9.01
C GLY A 198 -1.72 16.98 -9.21
N PHE A 199 -2.78 17.54 -8.66
CA PHE A 199 -4.14 17.04 -8.71
C PHE A 199 -5.06 18.12 -9.28
N TYR A 200 -6.19 17.68 -9.82
CA TYR A 200 -7.39 18.49 -10.01
C TYR A 200 -8.47 18.03 -9.02
N TRP A 201 -9.24 18.96 -8.47
CA TRP A 201 -10.43 18.68 -7.68
C TRP A 201 -11.42 19.82 -7.82
N PHE A 202 -12.59 19.68 -7.24
CA PHE A 202 -13.52 20.80 -7.13
C PHE A 202 -13.92 21.05 -5.67
N ASP A 203 -14.26 22.29 -5.41
CA ASP A 203 -14.94 22.71 -4.20
C ASP A 203 -16.33 23.20 -4.56
N ALA A 204 -17.30 22.96 -3.69
CA ALA A 204 -18.67 23.47 -3.81
C ALA A 204 -18.99 24.31 -2.57
N ARG A 205 -19.56 25.49 -2.78
CA ARG A 205 -20.00 26.38 -1.72
C ARG A 205 -21.45 26.79 -1.95
N ALA A 206 -22.34 26.48 -1.00
CA ALA A 206 -23.70 26.96 -0.97
C ALA A 206 -23.73 28.45 -0.56
N ASP A 207 -24.64 29.24 -1.14
CA ASP A 207 -24.88 30.59 -0.68
C ASP A 207 -25.43 30.61 0.75
N GLU A 208 -25.28 31.74 1.45
CA GLU A 208 -25.67 31.91 2.85
C GLU A 208 -27.17 31.70 3.11
N ASP A 209 -28.00 31.84 2.07
CA ASP A 209 -29.46 31.78 2.13
C ASP A 209 -30.09 30.60 1.35
N ALA A 210 -29.26 29.72 0.79
CA ALA A 210 -29.74 28.62 -0.06
C ALA A 210 -28.88 27.36 0.04
N SER A 211 -29.49 26.20 -0.25
CA SER A 211 -28.76 24.94 -0.42
C SER A 211 -28.18 24.78 -1.83
N LEU A 212 -27.17 23.94 -1.95
CA LEU A 212 -26.56 23.55 -3.22
C LEU A 212 -26.42 22.04 -3.29
N THR A 213 -27.00 21.41 -4.30
CA THR A 213 -26.82 19.99 -4.60
C THR A 213 -25.82 19.82 -5.74
N VAL A 214 -24.89 18.89 -5.60
CA VAL A 214 -23.93 18.49 -6.64
C VAL A 214 -24.05 16.99 -6.85
N GLY A 215 -24.29 16.57 -8.10
CA GLY A 215 -24.45 15.16 -8.43
C GLY A 215 -23.77 14.76 -9.74
N GLY A 216 -23.47 13.46 -9.86
CA GLY A 216 -22.88 12.88 -11.07
C GLY A 216 -21.57 13.50 -11.51
N ALA A 217 -20.77 13.98 -10.56
CA ALA A 217 -19.47 14.58 -10.87
C ALA A 217 -18.48 13.53 -11.37
N VAL A 218 -17.82 13.81 -12.50
CA VAL A 218 -16.91 12.88 -13.18
C VAL A 218 -15.70 13.60 -13.78
N TRP A 219 -14.59 12.85 -13.87
CA TRP A 219 -13.40 13.21 -14.62
C TRP A 219 -13.33 12.32 -15.86
N GLN A 220 -13.18 12.95 -17.01
CA GLN A 220 -13.24 12.29 -18.31
C GLN A 220 -12.02 12.64 -19.16
N VAL A 221 -11.61 11.69 -20.00
CA VAL A 221 -10.49 11.87 -20.95
C VAL A 221 -10.93 11.52 -22.37
N PRO A 222 -10.23 11.98 -23.42
CA PRO A 222 -10.59 11.63 -24.78
C PRO A 222 -10.44 10.12 -25.00
N ALA A 223 -11.48 9.45 -25.50
CA ALA A 223 -11.46 8.02 -25.79
C ALA A 223 -10.40 7.65 -26.84
N CYS A 224 -10.08 8.57 -27.75
CA CYS A 224 -9.04 8.39 -28.78
C CYS A 224 -7.61 8.31 -28.22
N ASP A 225 -7.37 8.76 -27.00
CA ASP A 225 -6.07 8.69 -26.33
C ASP A 225 -5.82 7.32 -25.66
N ARG A 226 -6.82 6.41 -25.67
CA ARG A 226 -6.69 5.05 -25.13
C ARG A 226 -5.64 4.25 -25.92
N ARG A 227 -4.80 3.50 -25.24
CA ARG A 227 -3.79 2.64 -25.86
C ARG A 227 -4.40 1.49 -26.65
N THR A 228 -5.46 0.89 -26.10
CA THR A 228 -6.18 -0.24 -26.71
C THR A 228 -7.41 0.26 -27.48
N PRO A 229 -7.80 -0.41 -28.60
CA PRO A 229 -8.97 0.01 -29.38
C PRO A 229 -10.29 -0.10 -28.61
N GLN A 230 -10.37 -1.05 -27.70
CA GLN A 230 -11.55 -1.32 -26.88
C GLN A 230 -11.23 -1.18 -25.40
N PRO A 231 -12.21 -0.87 -24.57
CA PRO A 231 -12.07 -0.91 -23.12
C PRO A 231 -11.64 -2.31 -22.64
N GLY A 232 -10.58 -2.37 -21.82
CA GLY A 232 -10.02 -3.62 -21.33
C GLY A 232 -10.95 -4.35 -20.36
N THR A 233 -10.86 -5.68 -20.34
CA THR A 233 -11.56 -6.57 -19.42
C THR A 233 -10.64 -7.05 -18.32
N VAL A 234 -11.21 -7.33 -17.14
CA VAL A 234 -10.47 -7.75 -15.96
C VAL A 234 -11.01 -9.06 -15.39
N SER A 235 -10.11 -9.99 -15.05
CA SER A 235 -10.39 -11.05 -14.10
C SER A 235 -9.92 -10.64 -12.72
N VAL A 236 -10.67 -11.01 -11.68
CA VAL A 236 -10.29 -10.78 -10.28
C VAL A 236 -9.86 -12.12 -9.67
N ALA A 237 -8.66 -12.17 -9.10
CA ALA A 237 -8.14 -13.33 -8.39
C ALA A 237 -8.19 -13.07 -6.89
N ILE A 238 -9.09 -13.73 -6.18
CA ILE A 238 -9.20 -13.72 -4.73
C ILE A 238 -8.62 -15.02 -4.20
N THR A 239 -7.77 -14.94 -3.18
CA THR A 239 -7.27 -16.13 -2.47
C THR A 239 -7.68 -16.08 -1.03
N THR A 240 -8.17 -17.22 -0.48
CA THR A 240 -8.64 -17.29 0.90
C THR A 240 -8.15 -18.55 1.61
N PHE A 241 -7.96 -18.44 2.93
CA PHE A 241 -7.64 -19.56 3.82
C PHE A 241 -8.32 -19.38 5.17
N ASN A 242 -9.44 -20.09 5.39
CA ASN A 242 -10.21 -20.07 6.65
C ASN A 242 -10.69 -18.65 7.07
N ARG A 243 -11.06 -17.83 6.08
CA ARG A 243 -11.66 -16.50 6.25
C ARG A 243 -12.86 -16.32 5.33
N PRO A 244 -13.81 -17.26 5.35
CA PRO A 244 -14.84 -17.33 4.32
C PRO A 244 -15.80 -16.14 4.33
N SER A 245 -16.09 -15.53 5.50
CA SER A 245 -16.98 -14.37 5.59
C SER A 245 -16.40 -13.14 4.87
N TYR A 246 -15.11 -12.86 5.07
CA TYR A 246 -14.45 -11.75 4.39
C TYR A 246 -14.45 -11.92 2.86
N CYS A 247 -14.10 -13.14 2.42
CA CYS A 247 -14.12 -13.47 1.00
C CYS A 247 -15.54 -13.32 0.40
N LEU A 248 -16.59 -13.76 1.12
CA LEU A 248 -17.97 -13.59 0.68
C LEU A 248 -18.36 -12.11 0.55
N ASP A 249 -17.92 -11.26 1.47
CA ASP A 249 -18.18 -9.82 1.39
C ASP A 249 -17.50 -9.18 0.19
N GLN A 250 -16.29 -9.63 -0.19
CA GLN A 250 -15.64 -9.23 -1.45
C GLN A 250 -16.45 -9.64 -2.68
N LEU A 251 -16.96 -10.88 -2.72
CA LEU A 251 -17.81 -11.34 -3.82
C LEU A 251 -19.07 -10.47 -3.96
N ARG A 252 -19.72 -10.15 -2.83
CA ARG A 252 -20.91 -9.27 -2.78
C ARG A 252 -20.59 -7.84 -3.26
N ALA A 253 -19.46 -7.28 -2.84
CA ALA A 253 -19.04 -5.94 -3.24
C ALA A 253 -18.82 -5.85 -4.77
N ILE A 254 -18.19 -6.87 -5.37
CA ILE A 254 -18.00 -6.96 -6.82
C ILE A 254 -19.34 -7.17 -7.53
N ALA A 255 -20.20 -8.06 -7.04
CA ALA A 255 -21.50 -8.34 -7.61
C ALA A 255 -22.42 -7.11 -7.64
N GLY A 256 -22.34 -6.29 -6.58
CA GLY A 256 -23.19 -5.12 -6.37
C GLY A 256 -22.83 -3.88 -7.21
N GLU A 257 -21.74 -3.90 -8.00
CA GLU A 257 -21.31 -2.74 -8.81
C GLU A 257 -21.55 -2.98 -10.32
N PRO A 258 -22.65 -2.50 -10.89
CA PRO A 258 -23.02 -2.80 -12.29
C PRO A 258 -21.98 -2.35 -13.31
N GLU A 259 -21.34 -1.19 -13.10
CA GLU A 259 -20.33 -0.68 -14.04
C GLU A 259 -19.05 -1.51 -14.02
N LEU A 260 -18.68 -2.06 -12.87
CA LEU A 260 -17.58 -3.02 -12.76
C LEU A 260 -17.94 -4.33 -13.49
N ARG A 261 -19.18 -4.81 -13.34
CA ARG A 261 -19.67 -6.03 -13.97
C ARG A 261 -19.55 -6.01 -15.51
N VAL A 262 -19.68 -4.84 -16.13
CA VAL A 262 -19.48 -4.67 -17.59
C VAL A 262 -18.02 -4.92 -17.98
N ARG A 263 -17.07 -4.63 -17.11
CA ARG A 263 -15.62 -4.81 -17.35
C ARG A 263 -15.10 -6.16 -16.84
N LEU A 264 -15.87 -6.84 -16.01
CA LEU A 264 -15.50 -8.10 -15.38
C LEU A 264 -15.65 -9.28 -16.35
N ASP A 265 -14.58 -10.06 -16.54
CA ASP A 265 -14.66 -11.38 -17.20
C ASP A 265 -14.99 -12.46 -16.16
N THR A 266 -14.10 -12.69 -15.21
CA THR A 266 -14.25 -13.78 -14.23
C THR A 266 -13.68 -13.37 -12.88
N VAL A 267 -14.37 -13.71 -11.78
CA VAL A 267 -13.81 -13.77 -10.44
C VAL A 267 -13.34 -15.20 -10.18
N TYR A 268 -12.04 -15.39 -10.04
CA TYR A 268 -11.45 -16.65 -9.60
C TYR A 268 -11.31 -16.61 -8.07
N CYS A 269 -12.19 -17.31 -7.37
CA CYS A 269 -12.15 -17.46 -5.91
C CYS A 269 -11.40 -18.75 -5.58
N THR A 270 -10.14 -18.64 -5.17
CA THR A 270 -9.28 -19.77 -4.81
C THR A 270 -9.33 -20.01 -3.31
N ASP A 271 -10.09 -21.01 -2.90
CA ASP A 271 -10.28 -21.41 -1.50
C ASP A 271 -9.32 -22.54 -1.14
N GLN A 272 -8.44 -22.28 -0.18
CA GLN A 272 -7.40 -23.20 0.29
C GLN A 272 -7.68 -23.68 1.72
N GLY A 273 -8.86 -23.32 2.26
CA GLY A 273 -9.24 -23.58 3.64
C GLY A 273 -9.92 -24.92 3.87
N THR A 274 -10.26 -25.15 5.13
CA THR A 274 -11.15 -26.21 5.61
C THR A 274 -12.52 -25.64 6.01
N ASP A 275 -12.58 -24.35 6.36
CA ASP A 275 -13.79 -23.56 6.52
C ASP A 275 -14.06 -22.86 5.19
N LEU A 276 -14.97 -23.43 4.39
CA LEU A 276 -15.11 -23.10 2.98
C LEU A 276 -16.10 -21.94 2.76
N VAL A 277 -15.76 -21.07 1.82
CA VAL A 277 -16.61 -19.93 1.41
C VAL A 277 -17.95 -20.43 0.87
N CYS A 278 -17.97 -21.51 0.11
CA CYS A 278 -19.19 -22.06 -0.47
C CYS A 278 -20.19 -22.60 0.58
N ASN A 279 -19.74 -22.82 1.82
CA ASN A 279 -20.59 -23.26 2.93
C ASN A 279 -21.16 -22.07 3.74
N GLN A 280 -20.80 -20.83 3.42
CA GLN A 280 -21.28 -19.66 4.15
C GLN A 280 -22.69 -19.27 3.73
N ASP A 281 -23.48 -18.81 4.72
CA ASP A 281 -24.81 -18.27 4.48
C ASP A 281 -24.75 -17.06 3.52
N GLY A 282 -25.47 -17.16 2.40
CA GLY A 282 -25.53 -16.14 1.37
C GLY A 282 -24.50 -16.30 0.24
N PHE A 283 -23.62 -17.34 0.26
CA PHE A 283 -22.75 -17.63 -0.87
C PHE A 283 -23.55 -17.94 -2.14
N ALA A 284 -24.62 -18.74 -2.04
CA ALA A 284 -25.47 -19.08 -3.18
C ALA A 284 -26.03 -17.83 -3.86
N ALA A 285 -26.51 -16.85 -3.08
CA ALA A 285 -27.01 -15.57 -3.61
C ALA A 285 -25.92 -14.78 -4.33
N ALA A 286 -24.74 -14.64 -3.72
CA ALA A 286 -23.61 -13.94 -4.35
C ALA A 286 -23.12 -14.66 -5.64
N ALA A 287 -23.16 -15.98 -5.64
CA ALA A 287 -22.84 -16.79 -6.82
C ALA A 287 -23.87 -16.62 -7.94
N ASP A 288 -25.17 -16.59 -7.60
CA ASP A 288 -26.25 -16.34 -8.54
C ASP A 288 -26.15 -14.92 -9.13
N ASP A 289 -25.84 -13.91 -8.29
CA ASP A 289 -25.65 -12.52 -8.73
C ASP A 289 -24.47 -12.39 -9.70
N LEU A 290 -23.35 -13.06 -9.45
CA LEU A 290 -22.18 -13.10 -10.35
C LEU A 290 -22.45 -14.00 -11.59
N GLY A 291 -23.24 -15.05 -11.42
CA GLY A 291 -23.57 -15.98 -12.50
C GLY A 291 -22.33 -16.58 -13.15
N GLY A 292 -22.26 -16.58 -14.47
CA GLY A 292 -21.12 -17.11 -15.23
C GLY A 292 -19.80 -16.38 -15.04
N GLN A 293 -19.78 -15.27 -14.27
CA GLN A 293 -18.56 -14.52 -13.95
C GLN A 293 -17.87 -15.00 -12.67
N LEU A 294 -18.39 -16.02 -11.95
CA LEU A 294 -17.72 -16.63 -10.80
C LEU A 294 -17.16 -18.01 -11.17
N THR A 295 -15.90 -18.22 -10.86
CA THR A 295 -15.25 -19.55 -10.86
C THR A 295 -14.68 -19.81 -9.47
N TYR A 296 -15.33 -20.72 -8.73
CA TYR A 296 -14.90 -21.14 -7.41
C TYR A 296 -13.96 -22.34 -7.53
N LEU A 297 -12.75 -22.23 -6.95
CA LEU A 297 -11.69 -23.22 -7.04
C LEU A 297 -11.27 -23.65 -5.62
N GLN A 298 -11.28 -24.95 -5.36
CA GLN A 298 -10.69 -25.53 -4.16
C GLN A 298 -9.33 -26.11 -4.48
N GLN A 299 -8.35 -25.87 -3.62
CA GLN A 299 -7.02 -26.50 -3.72
C GLN A 299 -6.36 -26.64 -2.35
N ALA A 300 -5.29 -27.42 -2.29
CA ALA A 300 -4.44 -27.51 -1.10
C ALA A 300 -3.85 -26.14 -0.73
N ASN A 301 -3.50 -25.95 0.55
CA ASN A 301 -2.91 -24.69 1.01
C ASN A 301 -1.48 -24.51 0.47
N LEU A 302 -1.37 -23.75 -0.60
CA LEU A 302 -0.10 -23.30 -1.20
C LEU A 302 0.30 -21.89 -0.78
N GLY A 303 -0.40 -21.33 0.21
CA GLY A 303 -0.24 -19.96 0.71
C GLY A 303 -0.83 -18.90 -0.22
N GLY A 304 -0.68 -17.62 0.16
CA GLY A 304 -1.16 -16.48 -0.65
C GLY A 304 -0.55 -16.48 -2.06
N SER A 305 0.75 -16.75 -2.14
CA SER A 305 1.46 -16.85 -3.43
C SER A 305 0.86 -17.92 -4.35
N GLY A 306 0.47 -19.09 -3.80
CA GLY A 306 -0.14 -20.18 -4.57
C GLY A 306 -1.57 -19.88 -5.01
N GLY A 307 -2.38 -19.29 -4.12
CA GLY A 307 -3.75 -18.91 -4.46
C GLY A 307 -3.81 -17.81 -5.52
N PHE A 308 -3.02 -16.77 -5.39
CA PHE A 308 -2.92 -15.72 -6.41
C PHE A 308 -2.39 -16.25 -7.75
N SER A 309 -1.35 -17.08 -7.71
CA SER A 309 -0.80 -17.68 -8.92
C SER A 309 -1.81 -18.63 -9.60
N ARG A 310 -2.75 -19.25 -8.85
CA ARG A 310 -3.85 -20.02 -9.44
C ARG A 310 -4.78 -19.12 -10.26
N GLY A 311 -5.22 -18.00 -9.71
CA GLY A 311 -6.06 -17.03 -10.44
C GLY A 311 -5.35 -16.44 -11.66
N MET A 312 -4.05 -16.11 -11.53
CA MET A 312 -3.21 -15.65 -12.65
C MET A 312 -3.13 -16.76 -13.74
N PHE A 313 -2.88 -17.99 -13.35
CA PHE A 313 -2.81 -19.15 -14.24
C PHE A 313 -4.10 -19.35 -15.04
N GLU A 314 -5.25 -19.37 -14.36
CA GLU A 314 -6.54 -19.53 -14.99
C GLU A 314 -6.87 -18.36 -15.94
N THR A 315 -6.52 -17.12 -15.55
CA THR A 315 -6.69 -15.95 -16.44
C THR A 315 -5.87 -16.09 -17.74
N VAL A 316 -4.59 -16.43 -17.61
CA VAL A 316 -3.70 -16.60 -18.79
C VAL A 316 -4.19 -17.75 -19.67
N LYS A 317 -4.63 -18.87 -19.08
CA LYS A 317 -5.15 -20.05 -19.76
C LYS A 317 -6.47 -19.75 -20.49
N ALA A 318 -7.38 -19.02 -19.85
CA ALA A 318 -8.65 -18.61 -20.44
C ALA A 318 -8.45 -17.63 -21.62
N GLY A 319 -7.47 -16.73 -21.52
CA GLY A 319 -7.07 -15.81 -22.59
C GLY A 319 -8.10 -14.76 -22.97
N ARG A 320 -9.10 -14.48 -22.11
CA ARG A 320 -10.21 -13.56 -22.37
C ARG A 320 -10.03 -12.18 -21.75
N SER A 321 -9.24 -12.09 -20.67
CA SER A 321 -9.03 -10.85 -19.91
C SER A 321 -7.75 -10.14 -20.28
N ASP A 322 -7.81 -8.82 -20.39
CA ASP A 322 -6.65 -7.96 -20.62
C ASP A 322 -5.83 -7.78 -19.33
N TYR A 323 -6.49 -7.89 -18.18
CA TYR A 323 -5.90 -7.67 -16.85
C TYR A 323 -6.33 -8.75 -15.86
N THR A 324 -5.48 -8.99 -14.85
CA THR A 324 -5.82 -9.72 -13.63
C THR A 324 -5.63 -8.81 -12.43
N LEU A 325 -6.67 -8.60 -11.64
CA LEU A 325 -6.58 -7.96 -10.34
C LEU A 325 -6.32 -9.00 -9.27
N LEU A 326 -5.22 -8.90 -8.54
CA LEU A 326 -4.99 -9.65 -7.32
C LEU A 326 -5.60 -8.88 -6.16
N LEU A 327 -6.45 -9.54 -5.37
CA LEU A 327 -7.22 -8.93 -4.29
C LEU A 327 -7.24 -9.89 -3.09
N ASP A 328 -6.78 -9.43 -1.92
CA ASP A 328 -6.74 -10.26 -0.71
C ASP A 328 -8.15 -10.47 -0.14
N ASP A 329 -8.38 -11.60 0.55
CA ASP A 329 -9.71 -11.95 1.07
C ASP A 329 -10.15 -11.03 2.22
N ASP A 330 -9.23 -10.58 3.07
CA ASP A 330 -9.49 -9.71 4.23
C ASP A 330 -9.38 -8.21 3.91
N ALA A 331 -9.41 -7.85 2.63
CA ALA A 331 -9.53 -6.46 2.19
C ALA A 331 -11.01 -6.05 2.07
N ILE A 332 -11.35 -4.82 2.44
CA ILE A 332 -12.61 -4.19 2.09
C ILE A 332 -12.37 -3.35 0.85
N SER A 333 -13.02 -3.73 -0.25
CA SER A 333 -12.82 -3.06 -1.52
C SER A 333 -13.68 -1.80 -1.66
N GLU A 334 -13.09 -0.77 -2.25
CA GLU A 334 -13.80 0.32 -2.90
C GLU A 334 -13.96 -0.05 -4.39
N PRO A 335 -15.17 -0.42 -4.88
CA PRO A 335 -15.33 -0.91 -6.25
C PRO A 335 -14.89 0.11 -7.31
N GLU A 336 -15.04 1.41 -7.04
CA GLU A 336 -14.53 2.48 -7.90
C GLU A 336 -13.01 2.37 -8.10
N SER A 337 -12.27 1.88 -7.12
CA SER A 337 -10.82 1.64 -7.23
C SER A 337 -10.48 0.63 -8.33
N ILE A 338 -11.29 -0.41 -8.48
CA ILE A 338 -11.07 -1.43 -9.54
C ILE A 338 -11.26 -0.81 -10.92
N LEU A 339 -12.35 -0.06 -11.10
CA LEU A 339 -12.63 0.66 -12.35
C LEU A 339 -11.53 1.64 -12.71
N ARG A 340 -11.07 2.46 -11.75
CA ARG A 340 -9.98 3.43 -11.95
C ARG A 340 -8.68 2.77 -12.34
N ALA A 341 -8.36 1.63 -11.73
CA ALA A 341 -7.13 0.88 -12.06
C ALA A 341 -7.16 0.35 -13.49
N VAL A 342 -8.29 -0.25 -13.91
CA VAL A 342 -8.49 -0.77 -15.28
C VAL A 342 -8.42 0.37 -16.29
N GLN A 343 -9.15 1.46 -16.04
CA GLN A 343 -9.17 2.63 -16.92
C GLN A 343 -7.79 3.28 -17.04
N PHE A 344 -7.07 3.42 -15.92
CA PHE A 344 -5.70 3.96 -15.98
C PHE A 344 -4.77 3.05 -16.80
N ALA A 345 -4.88 1.73 -16.66
CA ALA A 345 -4.08 0.76 -17.44
C ALA A 345 -4.43 0.80 -18.93
N ASP A 346 -5.69 1.04 -19.29
CA ASP A 346 -6.15 1.19 -20.68
C ASP A 346 -5.49 2.39 -21.38
N TYR A 347 -5.26 3.48 -20.64
CA TYR A 347 -4.67 4.71 -21.15
C TYR A 347 -3.15 4.81 -20.97
N ALA A 348 -2.55 3.93 -20.16
CA ALA A 348 -1.11 3.95 -19.93
C ALA A 348 -0.34 3.80 -21.24
N ALA A 349 0.69 4.64 -21.47
CA ALA A 349 1.45 4.68 -22.72
C ALA A 349 2.18 3.35 -23.05
N ARG A 350 2.33 2.50 -22.05
CA ARG A 350 2.85 1.12 -22.12
C ARG A 350 2.20 0.28 -21.03
N PRO A 351 2.28 -1.06 -21.08
CA PRO A 351 1.78 -1.90 -20.00
C PRO A 351 2.42 -1.55 -18.66
N VAL A 352 1.60 -1.36 -17.64
CA VAL A 352 2.02 -1.06 -16.26
C VAL A 352 1.24 -1.91 -15.28
N LEU A 353 1.86 -2.29 -14.18
CA LEU A 353 1.14 -2.80 -13.02
C LEU A 353 0.50 -1.62 -12.30
N VAL A 354 -0.78 -1.70 -11.96
CA VAL A 354 -1.46 -0.63 -11.21
C VAL A 354 -1.74 -1.13 -9.80
N GLY A 355 -1.04 -0.54 -8.83
CA GLY A 355 -1.21 -0.84 -7.43
C GLY A 355 -2.17 0.11 -6.74
N GLY A 356 -2.92 -0.42 -5.77
CA GLY A 356 -3.74 0.36 -4.85
C GLY A 356 -3.05 0.60 -3.51
N GLY A 357 -3.37 1.74 -2.87
CA GLY A 357 -3.01 2.01 -1.50
C GLY A 357 -3.69 1.04 -0.53
N MET A 358 -3.14 0.92 0.67
CA MET A 358 -3.74 0.14 1.75
C MET A 358 -4.05 1.07 2.92
N PHE A 359 -5.32 1.23 3.25
CA PHE A 359 -5.75 1.85 4.49
C PHE A 359 -5.87 0.78 5.59
N HIS A 360 -5.60 1.16 6.83
CA HIS A 360 -5.80 0.27 7.96
C HIS A 360 -7.30 0.09 8.24
N ILE A 361 -7.74 -1.14 8.48
CA ILE A 361 -9.16 -1.45 8.73
C ILE A 361 -9.63 -0.90 10.10
N ASP A 362 -8.75 -0.85 11.07
CA ASP A 362 -8.95 -0.33 12.43
C ASP A 362 -8.77 1.20 12.54
N HIS A 363 -8.05 1.81 11.61
CA HIS A 363 -7.83 3.25 11.48
C HIS A 363 -8.05 3.69 10.04
N ARG A 364 -9.32 3.79 9.63
CA ARG A 364 -9.75 3.83 8.23
C ARG A 364 -9.29 5.03 7.41
N THR A 365 -8.74 6.06 8.03
CA THR A 365 -8.12 7.21 7.35
C THR A 365 -6.60 7.15 7.27
N VAL A 366 -5.99 6.11 7.89
CA VAL A 366 -4.54 5.94 7.89
C VAL A 366 -4.10 5.11 6.70
N LEU A 367 -3.41 5.74 5.76
CA LEU A 367 -2.78 5.09 4.61
C LEU A 367 -1.46 4.45 5.04
N HIS A 368 -1.29 3.15 4.81
CA HIS A 368 -0.04 2.46 5.09
C HIS A 368 1.14 3.16 4.39
N VAL A 369 1.08 3.30 3.06
CA VAL A 369 2.09 4.03 2.30
C VAL A 369 1.60 4.32 0.86
N GLN A 370 2.03 5.45 0.29
CA GLN A 370 1.82 5.75 -1.12
C GLN A 370 3.02 5.28 -1.94
N GLY A 371 3.02 3.98 -2.27
CA GLY A 371 4.03 3.33 -3.07
C GLY A 371 5.29 2.91 -2.32
N GLU A 372 5.86 1.80 -2.75
CA GLU A 372 7.00 1.15 -2.13
C GLU A 372 8.12 0.87 -3.12
N ARG A 373 9.35 0.86 -2.62
CA ARG A 373 10.54 0.53 -3.38
C ARG A 373 11.37 -0.53 -2.67
N PHE A 374 12.10 -1.30 -3.44
CA PHE A 374 13.02 -2.31 -2.94
C PHE A 374 14.47 -1.81 -3.02
N ASP A 375 15.19 -1.83 -1.88
CA ASP A 375 16.60 -1.50 -1.86
C ASP A 375 17.47 -2.77 -1.92
N PRO A 376 18.21 -2.98 -3.02
CA PRO A 376 19.05 -4.17 -3.19
C PRO A 376 20.26 -4.24 -2.24
N ARG A 377 20.60 -3.16 -1.53
CA ARG A 377 21.72 -3.16 -0.57
C ARG A 377 21.28 -3.75 0.77
N SER A 378 20.10 -3.35 1.24
CA SER A 378 19.49 -3.88 2.46
C SER A 378 18.66 -5.13 2.21
N MET A 379 18.32 -5.44 0.95
CA MET A 379 17.34 -6.47 0.56
C MET A 379 16.02 -6.29 1.31
N TRP A 380 15.53 -5.04 1.37
CA TRP A 380 14.35 -4.66 2.12
C TRP A 380 13.53 -3.59 1.41
N MET A 381 12.27 -3.49 1.80
CA MET A 381 11.32 -2.49 1.30
C MET A 381 11.38 -1.19 2.10
N TYR A 382 11.08 -0.10 1.42
CA TYR A 382 11.02 1.26 1.96
C TYR A 382 9.94 2.04 1.25
N PRO A 383 9.38 3.09 1.87
CA PRO A 383 8.51 4.01 1.16
C PRO A 383 9.17 4.59 -0.10
N SER A 384 8.38 4.86 -1.11
CA SER A 384 8.81 5.66 -2.25
C SER A 384 9.33 7.02 -1.79
N ARG A 385 10.22 7.64 -2.55
CA ARG A 385 10.81 8.92 -2.14
C ARG A 385 9.73 9.99 -1.93
N GLY A 386 9.71 10.58 -0.76
CA GLY A 386 8.72 11.57 -0.35
C GLY A 386 7.35 10.97 0.01
N ALA A 387 7.26 9.66 0.18
CA ALA A 387 6.17 9.01 0.90
C ALA A 387 6.64 8.60 2.30
N GLU A 388 5.71 8.44 3.20
CA GLU A 388 5.93 7.99 4.57
C GLU A 388 4.92 6.89 4.93
N PHE A 389 5.23 6.10 5.95
CA PHE A 389 4.30 5.13 6.48
C PHE A 389 3.28 5.79 7.41
N ASN A 390 2.04 5.27 7.38
CA ASN A 390 0.96 5.60 8.29
C ASN A 390 0.54 7.09 8.24
N HIS A 391 0.36 7.61 7.03
CA HIS A 391 -0.20 8.95 6.82
C HIS A 391 -1.71 8.97 7.15
N ASP A 392 -2.14 9.81 8.10
CA ASP A 392 -3.54 9.91 8.51
C ASP A 392 -4.24 11.12 7.85
N PHE A 393 -5.09 10.86 6.88
CA PHE A 393 -5.87 11.89 6.17
C PHE A 393 -6.89 12.63 7.03
N ARG A 394 -7.24 12.11 8.21
CA ARG A 394 -8.11 12.83 9.15
C ARG A 394 -7.35 13.99 9.80
N SER A 395 -6.11 13.77 10.17
CA SER A 395 -5.26 14.79 10.80
C SER A 395 -4.52 15.66 9.79
N GLU A 396 -4.12 15.08 8.65
CA GLU A 396 -3.41 15.76 7.56
C GLU A 396 -4.11 15.48 6.22
N PRO A 397 -5.19 16.22 5.89
CA PRO A 397 -5.90 16.05 4.61
C PRO A 397 -4.97 16.27 3.42
N LEU A 398 -5.36 15.79 2.24
CA LEU A 398 -4.54 15.91 1.03
C LEU A 398 -4.13 17.36 0.74
N SER A 399 -4.99 18.35 1.01
CA SER A 399 -4.69 19.79 0.88
C SER A 399 -3.48 20.24 1.70
N ASP A 400 -3.25 19.60 2.85
CA ASP A 400 -2.20 19.94 3.81
C ASP A 400 -0.99 19.00 3.75
N SER A 401 -0.97 18.09 2.76
CA SER A 401 0.04 17.05 2.58
C SER A 401 0.87 17.26 1.29
N PRO A 402 1.75 18.31 1.23
CA PRO A 402 2.47 18.68 0.01
C PRO A 402 3.28 17.52 -0.61
N ALA A 403 3.82 16.63 0.24
CA ALA A 403 4.60 15.50 -0.21
C ALA A 403 3.79 14.52 -1.08
N LEU A 404 2.47 14.38 -0.84
CA LEU A 404 1.61 13.46 -1.58
C LEU A 404 1.24 13.98 -2.97
N HIS A 405 1.44 15.27 -3.26
CA HIS A 405 1.13 15.86 -4.57
C HIS A 405 2.15 15.53 -5.66
N SER A 406 3.35 15.05 -5.32
CA SER A 406 4.33 14.63 -6.32
C SER A 406 4.11 13.19 -6.78
N VAL A 407 4.42 12.90 -8.06
CA VAL A 407 4.40 11.52 -8.58
C VAL A 407 5.37 10.65 -7.79
N LYS A 408 4.91 9.51 -7.30
CA LYS A 408 5.74 8.49 -6.61
C LYS A 408 6.11 7.39 -7.60
N PHE A 409 7.36 6.93 -7.51
CA PHE A 409 7.86 5.82 -8.32
C PHE A 409 8.03 4.60 -7.43
N SER A 410 7.24 3.58 -7.71
CA SER A 410 7.24 2.31 -6.99
C SER A 410 8.08 1.26 -7.71
N ASP A 411 8.64 0.31 -6.97
CA ASP A 411 9.28 -0.88 -7.53
C ASP A 411 8.32 -2.06 -7.55
N PHE A 412 7.35 -2.08 -6.63
CA PHE A 412 6.31 -3.09 -6.50
C PHE A 412 5.09 -2.49 -5.79
N ASN A 413 4.02 -3.25 -5.71
CA ASN A 413 2.85 -2.98 -4.85
C ASN A 413 2.43 -4.28 -4.18
N GLY A 414 2.01 -4.21 -2.93
CA GLY A 414 1.48 -5.38 -2.23
C GLY A 414 0.25 -5.95 -2.93
N TRP A 415 0.06 -7.26 -2.81
CA TRP A 415 -1.02 -7.97 -3.50
C TRP A 415 -2.38 -7.89 -2.78
N TRP A 416 -2.50 -7.01 -1.77
CA TRP A 416 -3.82 -6.60 -1.28
C TRP A 416 -4.68 -5.93 -2.37
N PHE A 417 -4.03 -5.29 -3.38
CA PHE A 417 -4.64 -4.75 -4.58
C PHE A 417 -3.55 -4.51 -5.64
N CYS A 418 -3.46 -5.37 -6.64
CA CYS A 418 -2.50 -5.21 -7.72
C CYS A 418 -3.09 -5.68 -9.05
N LEU A 419 -3.35 -4.74 -9.97
CA LEU A 419 -3.78 -5.01 -11.33
C LEU A 419 -2.57 -5.31 -12.21
N ILE A 420 -2.54 -6.47 -12.83
CA ILE A 420 -1.44 -6.96 -13.66
C ILE A 420 -1.94 -7.18 -15.10
N PRO A 421 -1.32 -6.55 -16.12
CA PRO A 421 -1.66 -6.86 -17.50
C PRO A 421 -1.39 -8.32 -17.84
N THR A 422 -2.31 -8.98 -18.53
CA THR A 422 -2.16 -10.38 -18.95
C THR A 422 -0.94 -10.59 -19.85
N GLU A 423 -0.61 -9.60 -20.67
CA GLU A 423 0.63 -9.61 -21.47
C GLU A 423 1.90 -9.64 -20.60
N THR A 424 1.89 -9.02 -19.40
CA THR A 424 3.00 -9.10 -18.46
C THR A 424 3.16 -10.52 -17.93
N MET A 425 2.06 -11.17 -17.52
CA MET A 425 2.10 -12.56 -17.04
C MET A 425 2.60 -13.54 -18.10
N ARG A 426 2.17 -13.34 -19.35
CA ARG A 426 2.69 -14.15 -20.48
C ARG A 426 4.18 -13.94 -20.72
N ALA A 427 4.68 -12.71 -20.52
CA ALA A 427 6.07 -12.36 -20.78
C ALA A 427 7.04 -12.82 -19.68
N ILE A 428 6.62 -12.73 -18.41
CA ILE A 428 7.54 -12.93 -17.26
C ILE A 428 7.11 -14.08 -16.33
N GLY A 429 6.00 -14.76 -16.60
CA GLY A 429 5.45 -15.81 -15.76
C GLY A 429 4.60 -15.28 -14.59
N LEU A 430 4.27 -16.16 -13.66
CA LEU A 430 3.39 -15.92 -12.51
C LEU A 430 4.19 -15.54 -11.26
N GLY A 431 3.56 -15.57 -10.07
CA GLY A 431 4.23 -15.36 -8.81
C GLY A 431 5.33 -16.39 -8.52
N LEU A 432 6.27 -16.07 -7.63
CA LEU A 432 7.17 -17.10 -7.09
C LEU A 432 6.38 -18.12 -6.26
N PRO A 433 6.73 -19.42 -6.25
CA PRO A 433 6.17 -20.40 -5.33
C PRO A 433 6.71 -20.19 -3.90
N ALA A 434 6.42 -19.00 -3.38
CA ALA A 434 6.99 -18.44 -2.15
C ALA A 434 6.24 -18.92 -0.88
N PHE A 435 5.04 -19.42 -1.00
CA PHE A 435 4.04 -19.61 0.04
C PHE A 435 3.47 -18.26 0.53
N ILE A 436 4.28 -17.46 1.21
CA ILE A 436 4.01 -16.08 1.62
C ILE A 436 5.30 -15.26 1.64
N LYS A 437 5.17 -13.94 1.62
CA LYS A 437 6.26 -12.94 1.71
C LYS A 437 7.20 -12.94 0.50
N PHE A 438 7.53 -11.76 0.03
CA PHE A 438 8.42 -11.53 -1.12
C PHE A 438 7.87 -11.97 -2.50
N ASP A 439 6.67 -12.47 -2.60
CA ASP A 439 5.98 -12.79 -3.85
C ASP A 439 5.68 -11.51 -4.65
N ASP A 440 5.07 -10.53 -4.01
CA ASP A 440 4.76 -9.20 -4.53
C ASP A 440 6.03 -8.38 -4.87
N ILE A 441 7.00 -8.37 -3.95
CA ILE A 441 8.27 -7.66 -4.13
C ILE A 441 9.04 -8.22 -5.32
N GLU A 442 9.22 -9.55 -5.36
CA GLU A 442 9.94 -10.21 -6.44
C GLU A 442 9.26 -9.97 -7.78
N TYR A 443 7.91 -10.13 -7.82
CA TYR A 443 7.16 -9.92 -9.04
C TYR A 443 7.31 -8.49 -9.59
N GLY A 444 7.17 -7.47 -8.74
CA GLY A 444 7.36 -6.08 -9.12
C GLY A 444 8.77 -5.77 -9.60
N VAL A 445 9.80 -6.27 -8.91
CA VAL A 445 11.21 -6.11 -9.32
C VAL A 445 11.47 -6.80 -10.66
N ARG A 446 10.95 -8.01 -10.88
CA ARG A 446 11.02 -8.75 -12.14
C ARG A 446 10.32 -8.01 -13.27
N ALA A 447 9.07 -7.58 -13.05
CA ALA A 447 8.27 -6.83 -13.99
C ALA A 447 8.99 -5.55 -14.43
N LYS A 448 9.50 -4.76 -13.48
CA LYS A 448 10.26 -3.55 -13.78
C LYS A 448 11.49 -3.80 -14.65
N LYS A 449 12.23 -4.89 -14.41
CA LYS A 449 13.40 -5.27 -15.22
C LYS A 449 13.05 -5.64 -16.65
N HIS A 450 11.83 -6.13 -16.88
CA HIS A 450 11.31 -6.48 -18.21
C HIS A 450 10.52 -5.34 -18.87
N GLY A 451 10.56 -4.13 -18.30
CA GLY A 451 9.92 -2.95 -18.91
C GLY A 451 8.46 -2.72 -18.50
N PHE A 452 7.96 -3.47 -17.52
CA PHE A 452 6.62 -3.33 -16.94
C PHE A 452 6.71 -2.66 -15.56
N PRO A 453 6.68 -1.32 -15.48
CA PRO A 453 6.79 -0.62 -14.20
C PRO A 453 5.52 -0.76 -13.37
N THR A 454 5.65 -0.56 -12.06
CA THR A 454 4.52 -0.47 -11.12
C THR A 454 4.17 0.99 -10.84
N VAL A 455 2.88 1.29 -10.87
CA VAL A 455 2.32 2.60 -10.54
C VAL A 455 1.33 2.43 -9.37
N SER A 456 1.72 2.84 -8.17
CA SER A 456 0.77 2.92 -7.04
C SER A 456 -0.06 4.18 -7.22
N LEU A 457 -1.30 4.01 -7.72
CA LEU A 457 -2.15 5.10 -8.20
C LEU A 457 -2.95 5.73 -7.05
N PRO A 458 -2.81 7.04 -6.76
CA PRO A 458 -3.69 7.71 -5.80
C PRO A 458 -5.15 7.65 -6.24
N GLY A 459 -6.06 7.54 -5.27
CA GLY A 459 -7.48 7.35 -5.55
C GLY A 459 -7.89 5.91 -5.84
N VAL A 460 -6.95 4.97 -5.72
CA VAL A 460 -7.15 3.52 -5.78
C VAL A 460 -6.65 2.92 -4.48
N ALA A 461 -7.52 2.27 -3.72
CA ALA A 461 -7.14 1.67 -2.43
C ALA A 461 -8.16 0.61 -1.97
N VAL A 462 -7.74 -0.12 -0.95
CA VAL A 462 -8.57 -1.01 -0.12
C VAL A 462 -8.30 -0.72 1.35
N TRP A 463 -9.20 -1.16 2.25
CA TRP A 463 -8.92 -1.27 3.68
C TRP A 463 -8.53 -2.70 3.99
N HIS A 464 -7.47 -2.87 4.76
CA HIS A 464 -6.90 -4.18 5.06
C HIS A 464 -6.32 -4.20 6.48
N MET A 465 -6.17 -5.38 7.06
CA MET A 465 -5.56 -5.56 8.37
C MET A 465 -4.12 -5.03 8.40
N GLY A 466 -3.83 -4.15 9.34
CA GLY A 466 -2.48 -3.60 9.53
C GLY A 466 -1.46 -4.67 9.98
N TRP A 467 -0.15 -4.32 9.88
CA TRP A 467 0.93 -5.20 10.35
C TRP A 467 1.51 -4.80 11.71
N HIS A 468 0.92 -3.80 12.38
CA HIS A 468 1.39 -3.34 13.69
C HIS A 468 1.28 -4.43 14.77
N ASP A 469 0.35 -5.38 14.59
CA ASP A 469 0.13 -6.52 15.49
C ASP A 469 0.90 -7.78 15.08
N LYS A 470 1.85 -7.66 14.16
CA LYS A 470 2.63 -8.81 13.64
C LYS A 470 4.13 -8.61 13.85
N ASP A 471 4.80 -9.64 14.36
CA ASP A 471 6.27 -9.74 14.40
C ASP A 471 6.70 -11.07 13.73
N PRO A 472 7.01 -11.04 12.42
CA PRO A 472 7.42 -12.25 11.68
C PRO A 472 8.57 -13.00 12.33
N ALA A 473 9.51 -12.29 12.98
CA ALA A 473 10.66 -12.89 13.67
C ALA A 473 10.26 -13.79 14.86
N ARG A 474 9.03 -13.64 15.37
CA ARG A 474 8.43 -14.40 16.46
C ARG A 474 7.44 -15.47 15.97
N SER A 475 7.32 -15.67 14.67
CA SER A 475 6.37 -16.61 14.06
C SER A 475 7.06 -17.58 13.10
N TRP A 476 6.29 -18.50 12.54
CA TRP A 476 6.73 -19.40 11.48
C TRP A 476 7.04 -18.66 10.16
N GLU A 477 6.55 -17.45 10.00
CA GLU A 477 6.77 -16.60 8.81
C GLU A 477 8.25 -16.25 8.62
N GLU A 478 9.06 -16.22 9.69
CA GLU A 478 10.51 -15.92 9.62
C GLU A 478 11.23 -16.84 8.63
N TYR A 479 10.86 -18.11 8.56
CA TYR A 479 11.44 -19.04 7.59
C TYR A 479 11.19 -18.56 6.15
N PHE A 480 9.93 -18.26 5.82
CA PHE A 480 9.57 -17.85 4.46
C PHE A 480 10.16 -16.48 4.11
N GLN A 481 10.13 -15.53 5.05
CA GLN A 481 10.73 -14.22 4.87
C GLN A 481 12.22 -14.28 4.54
N VAL A 482 12.97 -15.11 5.26
CA VAL A 482 14.42 -15.30 5.02
C VAL A 482 14.66 -16.05 3.73
N ARG A 483 13.99 -17.20 3.51
CA ARG A 483 14.17 -18.03 2.30
C ARG A 483 13.88 -17.22 1.03
N ASN A 484 12.72 -16.58 0.99
CA ASN A 484 12.24 -15.89 -0.22
C ASN A 484 13.05 -14.64 -0.51
N ARG A 485 13.50 -13.91 0.51
CA ARG A 485 14.45 -12.79 0.35
C ARG A 485 15.71 -13.23 -0.39
N TRP A 486 16.30 -14.35 -0.01
CA TRP A 486 17.54 -14.79 -0.62
C TRP A 486 17.32 -15.44 -1.99
N VAL A 487 16.17 -16.06 -2.24
CA VAL A 487 15.77 -16.50 -3.59
C VAL A 487 15.57 -15.27 -4.50
N CYS A 488 14.84 -14.24 -4.05
CA CYS A 488 14.70 -12.97 -4.77
C CYS A 488 16.08 -12.33 -5.06
N ALA A 489 17.00 -12.35 -4.09
CA ALA A 489 18.34 -11.85 -4.27
C ALA A 489 19.15 -12.65 -5.30
N LEU A 490 19.05 -13.98 -5.31
CA LEU A 490 19.68 -14.85 -6.31
C LEU A 490 19.15 -14.59 -7.71
N LEU A 491 17.83 -14.43 -7.86
CA LEU A 491 17.17 -14.14 -9.13
C LEU A 491 17.57 -12.76 -9.69
N HIS A 492 17.72 -11.75 -8.84
CA HIS A 492 17.84 -10.38 -9.32
C HIS A 492 19.21 -9.74 -9.18
N TYR A 493 20.09 -10.29 -8.31
CA TYR A 493 21.37 -9.68 -7.95
C TYR A 493 22.52 -10.70 -7.96
N PRO A 494 22.94 -11.20 -9.14
CA PRO A 494 23.91 -12.30 -9.28
C PRO A 494 25.30 -11.98 -8.71
N ASN A 495 25.60 -10.73 -8.39
CA ASN A 495 26.88 -10.30 -7.83
C ASN A 495 26.81 -9.96 -6.32
N ALA A 496 25.65 -10.12 -5.66
CA ALA A 496 25.46 -9.70 -4.28
C ALA A 496 26.04 -10.65 -3.22
N GLY A 497 26.53 -11.83 -3.59
CA GLY A 497 26.86 -12.90 -2.65
C GLY A 497 27.79 -12.53 -1.49
N LYS A 498 28.85 -11.73 -1.72
CA LYS A 498 29.76 -11.29 -0.65
C LYS A 498 29.13 -10.31 0.32
N ALA A 499 28.34 -9.36 -0.20
CA ALA A 499 27.66 -8.36 0.62
C ALA A 499 26.54 -9.00 1.47
N SER A 500 25.89 -10.03 0.94
CA SER A 500 24.81 -10.76 1.62
C SER A 500 25.25 -11.47 2.90
N VAL A 501 26.53 -11.93 3.00
CA VAL A 501 27.04 -12.56 4.23
C VAL A 501 26.92 -11.64 5.44
N PHE A 502 27.29 -10.37 5.28
CA PHE A 502 27.19 -9.40 6.38
C PHE A 502 25.74 -9.22 6.81
N ARG A 503 24.82 -9.12 5.86
CA ARG A 503 23.40 -8.95 6.15
C ARG A 503 22.81 -10.16 6.88
N MET A 504 23.12 -11.40 6.43
CA MET A 504 22.67 -12.63 7.10
C MET A 504 23.15 -12.68 8.54
N LEU A 505 24.43 -12.35 8.79
CA LEU A 505 24.99 -12.33 10.14
C LEU A 505 24.38 -11.24 11.03
N TYR A 506 24.07 -10.08 10.46
CA TYR A 506 23.42 -9.01 11.19
C TYR A 506 22.01 -9.41 11.66
N GLU A 507 21.23 -10.04 10.79
CA GLU A 507 19.87 -10.51 11.10
C GLU A 507 19.89 -11.62 12.15
N GLU A 508 20.78 -12.61 11.97
CA GLU A 508 20.98 -13.69 12.92
C GLU A 508 21.39 -13.15 14.30
N ALA A 509 22.30 -12.17 14.33
CA ALA A 509 22.73 -11.53 15.57
C ALA A 509 21.58 -10.78 16.25
N ASN A 510 20.74 -10.08 15.48
CA ASN A 510 19.56 -9.39 15.99
C ASN A 510 18.57 -10.36 16.65
N LEU A 511 18.24 -11.48 15.98
CA LEU A 511 17.40 -12.51 16.55
C LEU A 511 17.96 -13.04 17.88
N GLY A 512 19.22 -13.38 17.93
CA GLY A 512 19.85 -13.92 19.12
C GLY A 512 20.01 -12.92 20.26
N LEU A 513 20.23 -11.62 19.96
CA LEU A 513 20.24 -10.57 20.99
C LEU A 513 18.85 -10.42 21.64
N ARG A 514 17.78 -10.61 20.86
CA ARG A 514 16.38 -10.64 21.31
C ARG A 514 15.98 -11.98 21.97
N MET A 515 16.88 -12.95 22.09
CA MET A 515 16.63 -14.31 22.59
C MET A 515 15.63 -15.13 21.73
N LEU A 516 15.46 -14.79 20.45
CA LEU A 516 14.59 -15.48 19.49
C LEU A 516 15.33 -16.67 18.87
N TYR A 517 15.55 -17.71 19.64
CA TYR A 517 16.31 -18.91 19.17
C TYR A 517 15.51 -19.75 18.18
N SER A 518 14.19 -19.77 18.28
CA SER A 518 13.32 -20.36 17.26
C SER A 518 13.49 -19.64 15.91
N GLY A 519 13.51 -18.31 15.90
CA GLY A 519 13.77 -17.50 14.71
C GLY A 519 15.14 -17.79 14.09
N MET A 520 16.22 -17.89 14.93
CA MET A 520 17.55 -18.30 14.47
C MET A 520 17.54 -19.69 13.80
N ALA A 521 16.83 -20.66 14.38
CA ALA A 521 16.73 -22.00 13.80
C ALA A 521 16.01 -21.99 12.46
N LEU A 522 14.91 -21.19 12.33
CA LEU A 522 14.16 -21.03 11.09
C LEU A 522 14.98 -20.31 10.02
N SER A 523 15.73 -19.25 10.38
CA SER A 523 16.66 -18.55 9.50
C SER A 523 17.72 -19.51 8.92
N GLN A 524 18.33 -20.33 9.78
CA GLN A 524 19.32 -21.32 9.36
C GLN A 524 18.72 -22.42 8.46
N MET A 525 17.50 -22.90 8.77
CA MET A 525 16.75 -23.83 7.92
C MET A 525 16.49 -23.22 6.54
N ALA A 526 16.07 -21.95 6.48
CA ALA A 526 15.84 -21.22 5.25
C ALA A 526 17.11 -21.14 4.38
N LEU A 527 18.26 -20.75 4.97
CA LEU A 527 19.54 -20.68 4.26
C LEU A 527 20.00 -22.04 3.76
N ALA A 528 19.79 -23.11 4.55
CA ALA A 528 20.12 -24.47 4.15
C ALA A 528 19.25 -24.93 2.97
N ASP A 529 17.97 -24.56 2.95
CA ASP A 529 17.04 -24.95 1.89
C ASP A 529 17.31 -24.18 0.59
N VAL A 530 17.66 -22.89 0.65
CA VAL A 530 18.12 -22.13 -0.53
C VAL A 530 19.32 -22.79 -1.20
N LEU A 531 20.24 -23.38 -0.42
CA LEU A 531 21.42 -24.09 -0.93
C LEU A 531 21.09 -25.39 -1.67
N LYS A 532 19.90 -25.97 -1.47
CA LYS A 532 19.44 -27.18 -2.17
C LYS A 532 19.04 -26.89 -3.63
N GLY A 533 18.80 -25.63 -3.97
CA GLY A 533 18.51 -25.19 -5.34
C GLY A 533 17.02 -25.11 -5.69
N PRO A 534 16.71 -24.75 -6.95
CA PRO A 534 15.37 -24.39 -7.37
C PRO A 534 14.37 -25.56 -7.37
N ALA A 535 14.76 -26.78 -7.72
CA ALA A 535 13.86 -27.91 -7.69
C ALA A 535 13.29 -28.14 -6.27
N TYR A 536 14.18 -28.13 -5.25
CA TYR A 536 13.73 -28.25 -3.87
C TYR A 536 12.83 -27.10 -3.43
N PHE A 537 13.10 -25.87 -3.90
CA PHE A 537 12.28 -24.71 -3.62
C PHE A 537 10.82 -24.90 -4.11
N VAL A 538 10.65 -25.47 -5.30
CA VAL A 538 9.35 -25.77 -5.92
C VAL A 538 8.69 -26.97 -5.22
N ASP A 539 9.37 -28.11 -5.16
CA ASP A 539 8.81 -29.39 -4.70
C ASP A 539 8.42 -29.38 -3.21
N SER A 540 9.10 -28.56 -2.40
CA SER A 540 8.82 -28.46 -0.96
C SER A 540 7.60 -27.56 -0.63
N LEU A 541 7.03 -26.85 -1.59
CA LEU A 541 5.97 -25.86 -1.34
C LEU A 541 4.76 -26.43 -0.56
N PRO A 542 4.15 -27.57 -0.94
CA PRO A 542 2.95 -28.05 -0.27
C PRO A 542 3.18 -28.53 1.19
N SER A 543 4.38 -29.03 1.50
CA SER A 543 4.68 -29.66 2.81
C SER A 543 5.43 -28.74 3.78
N LYS A 544 6.01 -27.66 3.30
CA LYS A 544 7.00 -26.86 4.05
C LYS A 544 6.47 -26.24 5.33
N LEU A 545 5.22 -25.75 5.32
CA LEU A 545 4.63 -25.13 6.52
C LEU A 545 4.63 -26.08 7.73
N GLY A 546 4.29 -27.36 7.52
CA GLY A 546 4.29 -28.35 8.58
C GLY A 546 5.68 -28.59 9.19
N GLU A 547 6.71 -28.70 8.34
CA GLU A 547 8.10 -28.82 8.76
C GLU A 547 8.59 -27.62 9.57
N VAL A 548 8.24 -26.39 9.10
CA VAL A 548 8.63 -25.14 9.76
C VAL A 548 7.98 -25.00 11.13
N ARG A 549 6.68 -25.29 11.25
CA ARG A 549 5.97 -25.29 12.53
C ARG A 549 6.55 -26.28 13.52
N LYS A 550 6.86 -27.49 13.04
CA LYS A 550 7.51 -28.53 13.86
C LYS A 550 8.91 -28.10 14.31
N ALA A 551 9.71 -27.52 13.42
CA ALA A 551 11.06 -27.04 13.76
C ALA A 551 11.02 -25.94 14.83
N ARG A 552 9.99 -25.07 14.82
CA ARG A 552 9.81 -23.98 15.77
C ARG A 552 9.35 -24.45 17.15
N SER A 553 8.47 -25.45 17.24
CA SER A 553 7.75 -25.82 18.46
C SER A 553 8.63 -26.28 19.62
N GLY A 554 9.91 -26.63 19.39
CA GLY A 554 10.85 -27.08 20.41
C GLY A 554 11.58 -26.00 21.22
N PHE A 555 11.26 -24.72 20.99
CA PHE A 555 11.96 -23.59 21.61
C PHE A 555 11.10 -22.88 22.67
N ALA A 556 11.74 -22.41 23.75
CA ALA A 556 11.06 -21.68 24.83
C ALA A 556 10.41 -20.37 24.34
N ASP A 557 11.05 -19.66 23.40
CA ASP A 557 10.53 -18.43 22.80
C ASP A 557 9.35 -18.66 21.84
N SER A 558 9.02 -19.93 21.55
CA SER A 558 7.83 -20.31 20.78
C SER A 558 6.63 -20.71 21.64
N THR A 559 6.85 -20.92 22.96
CA THR A 559 5.80 -21.27 23.91
C THR A 559 5.13 -20.00 24.41
N THR A 560 3.83 -19.86 24.16
CA THR A 560 3.02 -18.72 24.57
C THR A 560 2.02 -19.10 25.65
N PHE A 561 1.66 -18.14 26.49
CA PHE A 561 0.67 -18.21 27.54
C PHE A 561 -0.37 -17.11 27.33
N THR A 562 -1.63 -17.40 27.56
CA THR A 562 -2.73 -16.44 27.37
C THR A 562 -2.85 -15.46 28.53
N SER A 563 -2.22 -15.75 29.68
CA SER A 563 -2.19 -14.85 30.82
C SER A 563 -0.77 -14.75 31.40
N PRO A 564 -0.29 -13.55 31.72
CA PRO A 564 0.97 -13.40 32.47
C PRO A 564 0.89 -13.99 33.88
N LEU A 565 -0.33 -14.19 34.44
CA LEU A 565 -0.54 -14.79 35.75
C LEU A 565 -0.23 -16.31 35.79
N ASP A 566 -0.12 -16.95 34.63
CA ASP A 566 0.33 -18.35 34.52
C ASP A 566 1.84 -18.51 34.69
N LEU A 567 2.56 -17.38 34.85
CA LEU A 567 4.00 -17.30 34.97
C LEU A 567 4.40 -16.58 36.27
N PRO A 568 5.61 -16.84 36.81
CA PRO A 568 6.12 -16.06 37.92
C PRO A 568 6.21 -14.57 37.60
N GLU A 569 5.93 -13.74 38.61
CA GLU A 569 5.99 -12.28 38.46
C GLU A 569 7.41 -11.81 38.10
N PRO A 570 7.58 -10.94 37.11
CA PRO A 570 8.87 -10.39 36.72
C PRO A 570 9.42 -9.45 37.80
N GLY A 571 10.75 -9.48 37.99
CA GLY A 571 11.41 -8.66 39.01
C GLY A 571 11.40 -7.15 38.73
N ASP A 572 11.23 -6.75 37.45
CA ASP A 572 11.18 -5.35 37.04
C ASP A 572 10.29 -5.19 35.79
N HIS A 573 9.47 -4.15 35.76
CA HIS A 573 8.66 -3.75 34.58
C HIS A 573 9.39 -2.61 33.86
N ALA A 574 10.55 -2.92 33.26
CA ALA A 574 11.39 -1.92 32.63
C ALA A 574 10.82 -1.48 31.29
N GLU A 575 10.20 -0.31 31.25
CA GLU A 575 10.12 0.49 30.04
C GLU A 575 11.52 1.09 29.80
N ARG A 576 12.27 0.48 28.87
CA ARG A 576 13.57 1.02 28.48
C ARG A 576 13.40 1.89 27.25
N ASP A 577 13.22 3.17 27.44
CA ASP A 577 13.30 4.16 26.37
C ASP A 577 14.71 4.13 25.77
N TRP A 578 14.81 3.62 24.56
CA TRP A 578 16.04 3.65 23.81
C TRP A 578 15.88 4.58 22.60
N ALA A 579 16.40 5.78 22.72
CA ALA A 579 16.48 6.73 21.61
C ALA A 579 17.92 6.80 21.09
N PRO A 580 18.22 6.24 19.89
CA PRO A 580 19.54 6.36 19.31
C PRO A 580 19.76 7.81 18.85
N GLN A 581 20.90 8.39 19.21
CA GLN A 581 21.28 9.75 18.78
C GLN A 581 21.68 9.79 17.30
N SER A 582 22.18 8.68 16.73
CA SER A 582 22.52 8.56 15.32
C SER A 582 22.61 7.11 14.85
N ALA A 583 22.47 6.88 13.53
CA ALA A 583 22.67 5.55 12.91
C ALA A 583 24.07 4.95 13.20
N ARG A 584 25.10 5.81 13.34
CA ARG A 584 26.48 5.39 13.68
C ARG A 584 26.55 4.86 15.11
N ASP A 585 25.83 5.47 16.04
CA ASP A 585 25.79 5.05 17.45
C ASP A 585 25.06 3.71 17.59
N VAL A 586 23.97 3.53 16.86
CA VAL A 586 23.24 2.24 16.76
C VAL A 586 24.18 1.13 16.33
N THR A 587 24.90 1.33 15.23
CA THR A 587 25.86 0.33 14.68
C THR A 587 26.96 0.00 15.69
N LYS A 588 27.54 1.03 16.35
CA LYS A 588 28.61 0.85 17.33
C LYS A 588 28.14 0.12 18.58
N GLN A 589 26.94 0.46 19.07
CA GLN A 589 26.34 -0.21 20.23
C GLN A 589 25.95 -1.65 19.88
N GLY A 590 25.38 -1.89 18.69
CA GLY A 590 25.05 -3.23 18.21
C GLY A 590 26.27 -4.14 18.12
N MET A 591 27.39 -3.66 17.58
CA MET A 591 28.65 -4.42 17.56
C MET A 591 29.13 -4.75 18.98
N LYS A 592 29.10 -3.80 19.90
CA LYS A 592 29.47 -4.04 21.30
C LYS A 592 28.56 -5.09 21.94
N ALA A 593 27.24 -5.01 21.69
CA ALA A 593 26.26 -5.97 22.22
C ALA A 593 26.52 -7.42 21.69
N VAL A 594 26.82 -7.55 20.39
CA VAL A 594 27.17 -8.83 19.78
C VAL A 594 28.45 -9.41 20.39
N PHE A 595 29.51 -8.60 20.54
CA PHE A 595 30.75 -9.05 21.18
C PHE A 595 30.55 -9.45 22.63
N ALA A 596 29.75 -8.70 23.38
CA ALA A 596 29.42 -9.03 24.77
C ALA A 596 28.63 -10.36 24.83
N ALA A 597 27.63 -10.56 23.95
CA ALA A 597 26.85 -11.78 23.89
C ALA A 597 27.70 -13.00 23.50
N LEU A 598 28.65 -12.86 22.57
CA LEU A 598 29.58 -13.94 22.18
C LEU A 598 30.54 -14.35 23.31
N ARG A 599 30.93 -13.40 24.21
CA ARG A 599 31.76 -13.66 25.38
C ARG A 599 30.98 -14.11 26.61
N SER A 600 29.67 -13.89 26.61
CA SER A 600 28.78 -14.23 27.72
C SER A 600 28.78 -15.72 28.00
N ARG A 601 28.59 -16.09 29.27
CA ARG A 601 28.35 -17.47 29.74
C ARG A 601 26.99 -17.56 30.45
N VAL A 602 26.12 -16.59 30.27
CA VAL A 602 24.81 -16.53 30.90
C VAL A 602 23.94 -17.66 30.39
N ASP A 603 23.27 -18.32 31.33
CA ASP A 603 22.24 -19.32 31.12
C ASP A 603 21.02 -18.89 31.96
N GLY A 604 19.97 -18.43 31.32
CA GLY A 604 18.70 -18.00 31.94
C GLY A 604 17.71 -19.15 32.13
N SER A 605 18.08 -20.40 31.73
CA SER A 605 17.17 -21.54 31.87
C SER A 605 16.93 -21.93 33.35
N LYS A 606 17.80 -21.45 34.23
CA LYS A 606 17.75 -21.70 35.68
C LYS A 606 17.02 -20.56 36.45
N ASP A 607 16.59 -19.54 35.80
CA ASP A 607 15.86 -18.45 36.43
C ASP A 607 14.48 -18.95 36.87
N GLU A 608 14.12 -18.76 38.13
CA GLU A 608 12.85 -19.17 38.73
C GLU A 608 11.71 -18.16 38.36
N ALA A 609 12.08 -16.92 37.99
CA ALA A 609 11.17 -15.86 37.56
C ALA A 609 11.81 -15.04 36.43
N PRO A 610 11.01 -14.41 35.56
CA PRO A 610 11.51 -13.46 34.56
C PRO A 610 12.21 -12.29 35.25
N GLN A 611 13.36 -11.86 34.75
CA GLN A 611 14.08 -10.72 35.28
C GLN A 611 13.33 -9.40 35.01
N VAL A 612 12.76 -9.27 33.80
CA VAL A 612 12.07 -8.07 33.35
C VAL A 612 10.82 -8.42 32.52
N ALA A 613 9.82 -7.53 32.49
CA ALA A 613 8.76 -7.54 31.50
C ALA A 613 9.10 -6.55 30.38
N VAL A 614 8.91 -6.99 29.11
CA VAL A 614 9.17 -6.17 27.92
C VAL A 614 7.90 -6.13 27.07
N PRO A 615 7.18 -5.00 27.03
CA PRO A 615 6.04 -4.83 26.13
C PRO A 615 6.42 -5.03 24.66
N ALA A 616 5.46 -5.47 23.82
CA ALA A 616 5.68 -5.78 22.41
C ALA A 616 6.39 -4.64 21.66
N ARG A 617 5.94 -3.40 21.84
CA ARG A 617 6.51 -2.19 21.20
C ARG A 617 7.99 -1.94 21.50
N PHE A 618 8.51 -2.49 22.61
CA PHE A 618 9.91 -2.39 23.02
C PHE A 618 10.70 -3.66 22.79
N SER A 619 10.13 -4.67 22.13
CA SER A 619 10.81 -5.94 21.81
C SER A 619 11.86 -5.79 20.69
N ILE A 620 12.81 -4.87 20.90
CA ILE A 620 13.96 -4.59 20.04
C ILE A 620 15.26 -4.96 20.76
N TRP A 621 16.33 -5.26 20.03
CA TRP A 621 17.56 -5.81 20.62
C TRP A 621 18.17 -4.96 21.79
N PRO A 622 18.07 -3.60 21.80
CA PRO A 622 18.63 -2.81 22.89
C PRO A 622 17.96 -3.09 24.24
N SER A 623 16.67 -3.39 24.25
CA SER A 623 15.91 -3.71 25.47
C SER A 623 16.40 -4.97 26.18
N PHE A 624 17.09 -5.84 25.43
CA PHE A 624 17.59 -7.12 25.95
C PHE A 624 19.08 -7.11 26.34
N ILE A 625 19.76 -5.95 26.29
CA ILE A 625 21.16 -5.86 26.70
C ILE A 625 21.29 -6.08 28.23
N GLY A 626 22.11 -7.07 28.62
CA GLY A 626 22.31 -7.40 30.03
C GLY A 626 21.17 -8.19 30.67
N VAL A 627 20.09 -8.47 29.94
CA VAL A 627 18.94 -9.24 30.42
C VAL A 627 19.21 -10.73 30.28
N ARG A 628 18.90 -11.51 31.33
CA ARG A 628 19.03 -12.96 31.39
C ARG A 628 17.75 -13.67 30.96
N SER A 629 16.61 -13.14 31.39
CA SER A 629 15.30 -13.66 31.04
C SER A 629 14.26 -12.54 31.01
N ALA A 630 13.27 -12.62 30.12
CA ALA A 630 12.26 -11.60 29.95
C ALA A 630 10.88 -12.21 29.68
N LEU A 631 9.85 -11.64 30.27
CA LEU A 631 8.48 -11.87 29.88
C LEU A 631 8.15 -10.89 28.75
N VAL A 632 7.81 -11.40 27.57
CA VAL A 632 7.62 -10.56 26.37
C VAL A 632 6.22 -10.74 25.82
N THR A 633 5.44 -9.65 25.78
CA THR A 633 4.09 -9.65 25.20
C THR A 633 4.16 -9.85 23.68
N SER A 634 3.20 -10.59 23.10
CA SER A 634 3.05 -10.71 21.64
C SER A 634 2.67 -9.40 21.00
N ALA A 635 2.87 -9.25 19.69
CA ALA A 635 2.61 -8.00 18.98
C ALA A 635 1.13 -7.61 19.01
N ASP A 636 0.22 -8.60 18.94
CA ASP A 636 -1.23 -8.46 19.06
C ASP A 636 -1.72 -8.22 20.51
N GLY A 637 -0.85 -8.39 21.51
CA GLY A 637 -1.21 -8.23 22.92
C GLY A 637 -1.94 -9.43 23.56
N ASP A 638 -2.24 -10.49 22.80
CA ASP A 638 -3.09 -11.59 23.24
C ASP A 638 -2.34 -12.68 24.01
N SER A 639 -1.03 -12.65 24.01
CA SER A 639 -0.22 -13.65 24.68
C SER A 639 1.11 -13.11 25.20
N VAL A 640 1.73 -13.88 26.07
CA VAL A 640 3.06 -13.61 26.59
C VAL A 640 3.96 -14.83 26.40
N ALA A 641 5.26 -14.60 26.26
CA ALA A 641 6.25 -15.66 26.20
C ALA A 641 7.42 -15.35 27.13
N TRP A 642 7.97 -16.39 27.75
CA TRP A 642 9.14 -16.26 28.64
C TRP A 642 10.43 -16.52 27.86
N PHE A 643 11.09 -15.47 27.44
CA PHE A 643 12.38 -15.55 26.76
C PHE A 643 13.52 -15.76 27.77
N ARG A 644 14.40 -16.71 27.49
CA ARG A 644 15.50 -17.09 28.34
C ARG A 644 16.81 -17.08 27.57
N ARG A 645 17.83 -16.40 28.09
CA ARG A 645 19.14 -16.29 27.43
C ARG A 645 19.91 -17.60 27.54
N ASP A 646 20.31 -18.13 26.38
CA ASP A 646 21.25 -19.23 26.27
C ASP A 646 22.46 -18.77 25.42
N SER A 647 23.54 -18.40 26.12
CA SER A 647 24.75 -17.92 25.47
C SER A 647 25.50 -19.04 24.72
N LYS A 648 25.31 -20.32 25.10
CA LYS A 648 25.93 -21.46 24.41
C LYS A 648 25.21 -21.71 23.08
N LEU A 649 23.88 -21.67 23.08
CA LEU A 649 23.03 -21.81 21.89
C LEU A 649 23.26 -20.62 20.93
N TYR A 650 23.32 -19.40 21.45
CA TYR A 650 23.63 -18.21 20.65
C TYR A 650 24.95 -18.35 19.88
N ARG A 651 26.05 -18.74 20.58
CA ARG A 651 27.34 -18.93 19.91
C ARG A 651 27.34 -20.06 18.90
N ARG A 652 26.62 -21.14 19.18
CA ARG A 652 26.44 -22.26 18.23
C ARG A 652 25.74 -21.78 16.97
N ASN A 653 24.60 -21.09 17.12
CA ASN A 653 23.78 -20.61 16.02
C ASN A 653 24.54 -19.60 15.16
N MET A 654 25.25 -18.64 15.76
CA MET A 654 26.10 -17.70 15.01
C MET A 654 27.18 -18.40 14.16
N ARG A 655 27.77 -19.51 14.66
CA ARG A 655 28.76 -20.29 13.87
C ARG A 655 28.07 -21.03 12.72
N VAL A 656 26.90 -21.62 12.96
CA VAL A 656 26.11 -22.31 11.92
C VAL A 656 25.71 -21.34 10.83
N CYS A 657 25.14 -20.20 11.20
CA CYS A 657 24.75 -19.15 10.25
C CYS A 657 25.95 -18.66 9.44
N PHE A 658 27.10 -18.37 10.08
CA PHE A 658 28.34 -18.00 9.39
C PHE A 658 28.78 -19.06 8.34
N GLY A 659 28.74 -20.33 8.71
CA GLY A 659 29.04 -21.43 7.79
C GLY A 659 28.10 -21.47 6.59
N LEU A 660 26.79 -21.37 6.82
CA LEU A 660 25.77 -21.35 5.77
C LEU A 660 25.88 -20.11 4.88
N ALA A 661 26.07 -18.94 5.46
CA ALA A 661 26.23 -17.68 4.71
C ALA A 661 27.49 -17.73 3.81
N CYS A 662 28.61 -18.22 4.32
CA CYS A 662 29.82 -18.39 3.51
C CYS A 662 29.62 -19.43 2.41
N LYS A 663 28.92 -20.54 2.67
CA LYS A 663 28.60 -21.56 1.67
C LYS A 663 27.69 -20.99 0.59
N LEU A 664 26.68 -20.21 0.96
CA LEU A 664 25.77 -19.56 0.03
C LEU A 664 26.53 -18.54 -0.84
N ALA A 665 27.37 -17.70 -0.24
CA ALA A 665 28.19 -16.74 -0.98
C ALA A 665 29.16 -17.38 -1.99
N ARG A 666 29.77 -18.52 -1.64
CA ARG A 666 30.65 -19.25 -2.57
C ARG A 666 29.89 -19.84 -3.76
N ASN A 667 28.65 -20.29 -3.53
CA ASN A 667 27.81 -20.89 -4.56
C ASN A 667 26.87 -19.86 -5.24
N TRP A 668 26.96 -18.57 -4.91
CA TRP A 668 26.00 -17.55 -5.30
C TRP A 668 25.75 -17.49 -6.80
N LYS A 669 26.83 -17.37 -7.60
CA LYS A 669 26.71 -17.27 -9.06
C LYS A 669 26.15 -18.55 -9.70
N ARG A 670 26.51 -19.72 -9.16
CA ARG A 670 25.97 -21.01 -9.63
C ARG A 670 24.47 -21.09 -9.33
N LEU A 671 24.08 -20.85 -8.09
CA LEU A 671 22.67 -20.87 -7.68
C LEU A 671 21.84 -19.82 -8.43
N SER A 672 22.36 -18.59 -8.58
CA SER A 672 21.68 -17.56 -9.35
C SER A 672 21.36 -18.02 -10.77
N ARG A 673 22.31 -18.67 -11.45
CA ARG A 673 22.09 -19.25 -12.78
C ARG A 673 21.06 -20.39 -12.74
N GLU A 674 21.19 -21.34 -11.80
CA GLU A 674 20.27 -22.47 -11.67
C GLU A 674 18.82 -22.03 -11.42
N TYR A 675 18.60 -21.02 -10.55
CA TYR A 675 17.25 -20.45 -10.31
C TYR A 675 16.66 -19.77 -11.54
N HIS A 676 17.50 -19.09 -12.35
CA HIS A 676 17.06 -18.50 -13.62
C HIS A 676 16.72 -19.55 -14.68
N GLU A 677 17.60 -20.52 -14.86
CA GLU A 677 17.46 -21.57 -15.90
C GLU A 677 16.27 -22.51 -15.59
N TYR A 678 15.94 -22.73 -14.33
CA TYR A 678 14.83 -23.58 -13.92
C TYR A 678 13.47 -22.97 -14.24
N GLY A 679 13.34 -21.64 -14.27
CA GLY A 679 12.08 -20.96 -14.55
C GLY A 679 11.05 -21.15 -13.42
N VAL A 680 11.44 -20.93 -12.16
CA VAL A 680 10.65 -21.18 -10.95
C VAL A 680 9.25 -20.54 -10.93
N ALA A 681 9.03 -19.51 -11.75
CA ALA A 681 7.76 -18.79 -11.84
C ALA A 681 7.04 -19.02 -13.18
N SER A 682 7.48 -20.01 -13.99
CA SER A 682 6.87 -20.29 -15.31
C SER A 682 5.47 -20.89 -15.17
N MET A 683 4.69 -20.81 -16.23
CA MET A 683 3.38 -21.48 -16.34
C MET A 683 3.53 -22.99 -16.12
N ASP A 684 4.54 -23.62 -16.73
CA ASP A 684 4.78 -25.06 -16.63
C ASP A 684 5.11 -25.48 -15.20
N THR A 685 5.93 -24.68 -14.48
CA THR A 685 6.23 -24.92 -13.07
C THR A 685 4.98 -24.87 -12.21
N TRP A 686 4.11 -23.88 -12.42
CA TRP A 686 2.87 -23.78 -11.66
C TRP A 686 1.86 -24.85 -12.04
N GLU A 687 1.79 -25.26 -13.30
CA GLU A 687 0.96 -26.40 -13.72
C GLU A 687 1.39 -27.71 -13.03
N HIS A 688 2.71 -27.91 -12.90
CA HIS A 688 3.25 -29.05 -12.13
C HIS A 688 2.86 -28.96 -10.64
N ILE A 689 3.06 -27.79 -10.00
CA ILE A 689 2.70 -27.59 -8.57
C ILE A 689 1.20 -27.85 -8.35
N PHE A 690 0.32 -27.36 -9.21
CA PHE A 690 -1.12 -27.55 -9.05
C PHE A 690 -1.53 -29.02 -9.19
N LYS A 691 -0.93 -29.77 -10.13
CA LYS A 691 -1.18 -31.21 -10.30
C LYS A 691 -0.70 -32.04 -9.12
N GLU A 692 0.41 -31.67 -8.48
CA GLU A 692 0.92 -32.38 -7.30
C GLU A 692 0.12 -32.03 -6.02
N ALA A 693 -0.64 -30.93 -6.05
CA ALA A 693 -1.44 -30.44 -4.91
C ALA A 693 -2.92 -30.86 -4.98
N GLU A 694 -3.38 -31.40 -6.12
CA GLU A 694 -4.70 -32.05 -6.29
C GLU A 694 -4.70 -33.45 -5.71
#